data_b9019ecc93fe096bfd13d1086da234e2
#
_entry.id   b9019ecc93fe096bfd13d1086da234e2
#
_cell.length_a   1.000
_cell.length_b   1.000
_cell.length_c   1.000
_cell.angle_alpha   90.00
_cell.angle_beta   90.00
_cell.angle_gamma   90.00
#
_symmetry.space_group_name_H-M   'P 1'
#
loop_
_entity.id
_entity.type
_entity.pdbx_description
1 polymer ?
#
loop_
_entity_poly.entity_id
_entity_poly.type
_entity_poly.pdbx_seq_one_letter_code
_entity_poly.pdbx_strand_id
1 'polypeptide(L)'
;MSLSNILGSAISGLSASQAGMKSISNNIANIGTPGYARERVSLSTGVTQGRVNGVVVGETTRIADRFLEQTVYLRSGDMGRAEVTANYMERLQAFLGAPGAESGVPARLDAINSAAIALTSGQSSPQNASGFIAEVQDAIGSLRQLDEDVQVLRGDVESEVGYSVEAINILLERIHGLNATVAQLKGLGRSAGGAEGQRMSALQDLSGMMKVAIREQPDGRVNIETANGAVLLDGRLRQLSYPSPGDGVAQSTYPVIDIRFTNDAGEPTTSTGEKLDSAAVGGKLGGLLDLRDRALPEFSDQLGSLFGGLAETINAVANSGTSYPPPNRLDGRPTGLVGGDRLGFTGQATFAVTDKSGILVASTTVDFDALGPLATVDDALAAINGGLAGNASVSLQDGSLSFVATNANNGVAVAQGDPPSARAGNGFSHYFGLNDIVRSDTATLAAPGFVASDPHGFDVGQSAQLVLRDATGRSLATTTLTGSVGPTFGDLVTELGQSPLAAFGNFALNDRGRITFTPTPGASGSVLSIPTDSTNRYGTGVSFTALSGLTGSASGLGEAAVRSDVLADPNKLPLSRLRTDAAIGEPTLGGGDTRVAGAFVEALGKSIDFGKEGSSTIERFSSLLMGRAGTQAARAQDLLVDASARRDDAVNRRDSFSGVNLDEELSQMVVLQNSYSAAARVMTTATQMYDTLLDMVR
;
A
#
# COMPACT_ATOMS: atom_id res chain seq x y z
N MET A 1 65.04 41.74 24.77
CA MET A 1 64.20 40.53 25.05
C MET A 1 64.84 39.83 26.24
N SER A 2 64.10 39.51 27.29
CA SER A 2 64.65 38.71 28.39
C SER A 2 64.87 37.28 27.97
N LEU A 3 65.89 36.62 28.47
CA LEU A 3 66.19 35.22 28.18
C LEU A 3 64.98 34.29 28.50
N SER A 4 64.22 34.64 29.50
CA SER A 4 62.96 33.96 29.87
C SER A 4 61.87 34.04 28.78
N ASN A 5 61.80 35.16 28.03
CA ASN A 5 60.85 35.29 26.93
C ASN A 5 61.27 34.43 25.70
N ILE A 6 62.59 34.32 25.46
CA ILE A 6 63.11 33.45 24.38
C ILE A 6 62.84 31.98 24.72
N LEU A 7 63.06 31.59 25.96
CA LEU A 7 62.77 30.22 26.44
C LEU A 7 61.27 29.92 26.40
N GLY A 8 60.42 30.83 26.82
CA GLY A 8 58.96 30.69 26.78
C GLY A 8 58.46 30.55 25.32
N SER A 9 59.00 31.38 24.40
CA SER A 9 58.66 31.25 22.96
C SER A 9 59.13 29.93 22.33
N ALA A 10 60.30 29.43 22.72
CA ALA A 10 60.80 28.14 22.24
C ALA A 10 59.97 26.98 22.75
N ILE A 11 59.58 26.96 24.02
CA ILE A 11 58.72 25.94 24.64
C ILE A 11 57.35 25.92 24.00
N SER A 12 56.74 27.10 23.81
CA SER A 12 55.42 27.19 23.15
C SER A 12 55.47 26.76 21.67
N GLY A 13 56.55 27.03 20.95
CA GLY A 13 56.79 26.58 19.60
C GLY A 13 56.96 25.06 19.49
N LEU A 14 57.68 24.44 20.45
CA LEU A 14 57.78 22.99 20.58
C LEU A 14 56.41 22.34 20.82
N SER A 15 55.65 22.87 21.75
CA SER A 15 54.30 22.37 22.05
C SER A 15 53.35 22.49 20.85
N ALA A 16 53.43 23.60 20.12
CA ALA A 16 52.65 23.82 18.90
C ALA A 16 53.01 22.80 17.79
N SER A 17 54.31 22.58 17.57
CA SER A 17 54.80 21.60 16.59
C SER A 17 54.40 20.15 16.98
N GLN A 18 54.48 19.79 18.25
CA GLN A 18 54.01 18.48 18.76
C GLN A 18 52.51 18.25 18.57
N ALA A 19 51.71 19.26 18.92
CA ALA A 19 50.26 19.19 18.73
C ALA A 19 49.89 19.03 17.23
N GLY A 20 50.56 19.83 16.36
CA GLY A 20 50.39 19.73 14.91
C GLY A 20 50.76 18.34 14.36
N MET A 21 51.97 17.84 14.73
CA MET A 21 52.40 16.50 14.31
C MET A 21 51.44 15.39 14.78
N LYS A 22 50.88 15.49 15.99
CA LYS A 22 49.88 14.55 16.49
C LYS A 22 48.58 14.58 15.65
N SER A 23 48.11 15.78 15.31
CA SER A 23 46.92 15.95 14.46
C SER A 23 47.15 15.35 13.07
N ILE A 24 48.29 15.62 12.43
CA ILE A 24 48.68 15.08 11.12
C ILE A 24 48.79 13.54 11.20
N SER A 25 49.42 13.02 12.22
CA SER A 25 49.53 11.54 12.41
C SER A 25 48.15 10.89 12.53
N ASN A 26 47.21 11.52 13.24
CA ASN A 26 45.83 11.04 13.34
C ASN A 26 45.14 11.11 11.96
N ASN A 27 45.33 12.19 11.20
CA ASN A 27 44.76 12.34 9.86
C ASN A 27 45.25 11.23 8.92
N ILE A 28 46.58 11.00 8.89
CA ILE A 28 47.18 9.95 8.07
C ILE A 28 46.68 8.54 8.46
N ALA A 29 46.60 8.29 9.79
CA ALA A 29 46.13 7.00 10.27
C ALA A 29 44.66 6.70 9.89
N ASN A 30 43.84 7.74 9.72
CA ASN A 30 42.40 7.62 9.43
C ASN A 30 42.03 7.95 7.98
N ILE A 31 42.98 8.06 7.06
CA ILE A 31 42.74 8.41 5.65
C ILE A 31 41.76 7.44 4.95
N GLY A 32 41.74 6.18 5.34
CA GLY A 32 40.83 5.16 4.84
C GLY A 32 39.53 4.98 5.66
N THR A 33 39.32 5.79 6.69
CA THR A 33 38.12 5.68 7.54
C THR A 33 36.94 6.44 6.90
N PRO A 34 35.87 5.77 6.49
CA PRO A 34 34.72 6.43 5.88
C PRO A 34 34.16 7.53 6.77
N GLY A 35 33.93 8.73 6.19
CA GLY A 35 33.37 9.85 6.94
C GLY A 35 34.33 10.56 7.90
N TYR A 36 35.61 10.16 7.93
CA TYR A 36 36.62 10.90 8.71
C TYR A 36 36.87 12.26 8.06
N ALA A 37 36.76 13.33 8.84
CA ALA A 37 37.17 14.66 8.42
C ALA A 37 38.49 15.03 9.09
N ARG A 38 39.41 15.63 8.31
CA ARG A 38 40.73 16.03 8.80
C ARG A 38 40.62 16.96 10.00
N GLU A 39 41.49 16.75 10.96
CA GLU A 39 41.63 17.59 12.13
C GLU A 39 42.75 18.63 11.92
N ARG A 40 42.52 19.84 12.44
CA ARG A 40 43.51 20.91 12.42
C ARG A 40 43.62 21.55 13.79
N VAL A 41 44.86 21.70 14.23
CA VAL A 41 45.15 22.42 15.48
C VAL A 41 45.03 23.92 15.26
N SER A 42 44.27 24.63 16.09
CA SER A 42 44.19 26.07 16.07
C SER A 42 45.44 26.68 16.81
N LEU A 43 46.16 27.51 16.11
CA LEU A 43 47.30 28.21 16.70
C LEU A 43 47.03 29.71 16.71
N SER A 44 47.25 30.36 17.86
CA SER A 44 47.11 31.80 18.02
C SER A 44 48.35 32.40 18.65
N THR A 45 48.61 33.70 18.39
CA THR A 45 49.74 34.42 19.00
C THR A 45 49.50 34.64 20.48
N GLY A 46 50.39 34.16 21.34
CA GLY A 46 50.37 34.43 22.75
C GLY A 46 50.84 35.85 23.02
N VAL A 47 49.99 36.65 23.69
CA VAL A 47 50.32 38.06 24.06
C VAL A 47 50.24 38.22 25.58
N THR A 48 51.32 38.67 26.22
CA THR A 48 51.33 38.96 27.63
C THR A 48 51.78 40.40 27.81
N GLN A 49 50.99 41.23 28.51
CA GLN A 49 51.24 42.67 28.74
C GLN A 49 51.58 43.44 27.42
N GLY A 50 50.83 43.16 26.34
CA GLY A 50 51.00 43.83 25.04
C GLY A 50 52.23 43.39 24.23
N ARG A 51 52.97 42.36 24.68
CA ARG A 51 54.15 41.81 23.96
C ARG A 51 53.86 40.38 23.54
N VAL A 52 54.31 40.03 22.31
CA VAL A 52 54.22 38.64 21.79
C VAL A 52 55.13 37.77 22.64
N ASN A 53 54.54 36.67 23.21
CA ASN A 53 55.23 35.72 24.07
C ASN A 53 54.95 34.27 23.61
N GLY A 54 55.22 34.00 22.33
CA GLY A 54 55.08 32.64 21.76
C GLY A 54 53.74 32.35 21.11
N VAL A 55 53.38 31.09 21.10
CA VAL A 55 52.18 30.54 20.43
C VAL A 55 51.32 29.84 21.48
N VAL A 56 50.01 30.13 21.46
CA VAL A 56 49.01 29.39 22.22
C VAL A 56 48.42 28.32 21.33
N VAL A 57 48.49 27.10 21.81
CA VAL A 57 47.85 25.92 21.18
C VAL A 57 46.39 25.91 21.60
N GLY A 58 45.48 26.15 20.67
CA GLY A 58 44.06 26.04 20.87
C GLY A 58 43.55 24.61 20.62
N GLU A 59 42.25 24.50 20.60
CA GLU A 59 41.61 23.21 20.37
C GLU A 59 41.87 22.67 18.93
N THR A 60 41.94 21.34 18.82
CA THR A 60 41.93 20.66 17.55
C THR A 60 40.50 20.60 17.04
N THR A 61 40.24 21.22 15.89
CA THR A 61 38.92 21.31 15.30
C THR A 61 38.84 20.45 14.03
N ARG A 62 37.71 19.86 13.82
CA ARG A 62 37.35 19.11 12.60
C ARG A 62 37.08 20.10 11.46
N ILE A 63 37.67 19.87 10.28
CA ILE A 63 37.39 20.66 9.08
C ILE A 63 36.18 20.02 8.38
N ALA A 64 35.00 20.65 8.56
CA ALA A 64 33.75 20.20 7.98
C ALA A 64 32.93 21.38 7.48
N ASP A 65 32.18 21.16 6.41
CA ASP A 65 31.19 22.10 5.90
C ASP A 65 29.78 21.56 6.16
N ARG A 66 29.01 22.32 6.95
CA ARG A 66 27.65 21.93 7.36
C ARG A 66 26.68 21.78 6.17
N PHE A 67 26.85 22.58 5.11
CA PHE A 67 25.99 22.51 3.95
C PHE A 67 26.26 21.23 3.15
N LEU A 68 27.53 20.84 3.06
CA LEU A 68 27.91 19.58 2.40
C LEU A 68 27.41 18.39 3.22
N GLU A 69 27.55 18.40 4.54
CA GLU A 69 27.01 17.33 5.41
C GLU A 69 25.49 17.23 5.31
N GLN A 70 24.76 18.35 5.39
CA GLN A 70 23.31 18.37 5.23
C GLN A 70 22.87 17.87 3.86
N THR A 71 23.63 18.17 2.80
CA THR A 71 23.37 17.67 1.47
C THR A 71 23.52 16.14 1.41
N VAL A 72 24.55 15.59 2.05
CA VAL A 72 24.74 14.13 2.15
C VAL A 72 23.55 13.49 2.89
N TYR A 73 23.10 14.07 4.02
CA TYR A 73 21.95 13.55 4.76
C TYR A 73 20.69 13.55 3.92
N LEU A 74 20.39 14.65 3.21
CA LEU A 74 19.24 14.73 2.32
C LEU A 74 19.29 13.66 1.22
N ARG A 75 20.44 13.52 0.55
CA ARG A 75 20.61 12.56 -0.55
C ARG A 75 20.62 11.11 -0.07
N SER A 76 21.09 10.84 1.15
CA SER A 76 20.98 9.51 1.77
C SER A 76 19.51 9.13 2.00
N GLY A 77 18.66 10.07 2.41
CA GLY A 77 17.23 9.85 2.56
C GLY A 77 16.53 9.60 1.22
N ASP A 78 16.86 10.39 0.18
CA ASP A 78 16.32 10.19 -1.17
C ASP A 78 16.69 8.79 -1.70
N MET A 79 17.94 8.36 -1.51
CA MET A 79 18.44 7.03 -1.91
C MET A 79 17.73 5.92 -1.13
N GLY A 80 17.64 6.02 0.20
CA GLY A 80 17.00 4.97 1.02
C GLY A 80 15.53 4.74 0.63
N ARG A 81 14.80 5.82 0.29
CA ARG A 81 13.43 5.70 -0.23
C ARG A 81 13.41 5.03 -1.61
N ALA A 82 14.28 5.47 -2.52
CA ALA A 82 14.32 4.95 -3.89
C ALA A 82 14.69 3.45 -3.90
N GLU A 83 15.66 3.05 -3.08
CA GLU A 83 16.12 1.67 -2.97
C GLU A 83 15.00 0.71 -2.56
N VAL A 84 14.29 1.02 -1.47
CA VAL A 84 13.21 0.15 -1.01
C VAL A 84 12.05 0.13 -2.00
N THR A 85 11.71 1.27 -2.60
CA THR A 85 10.64 1.34 -3.59
C THR A 85 10.98 0.53 -4.84
N ALA A 86 12.22 0.64 -5.35
CA ALA A 86 12.68 -0.13 -6.51
C ALA A 86 12.64 -1.64 -6.23
N ASN A 87 13.15 -2.08 -5.08
CA ASN A 87 13.17 -3.49 -4.70
C ASN A 87 11.77 -4.10 -4.67
N TYR A 88 10.81 -3.46 -4.01
CA TYR A 88 9.46 -4.00 -3.90
C TYR A 88 8.65 -3.89 -5.20
N MET A 89 8.87 -2.84 -6.01
CA MET A 89 8.25 -2.73 -7.32
C MET A 89 8.81 -3.75 -8.33
N GLU A 90 10.09 -4.08 -8.26
CA GLU A 90 10.70 -5.16 -9.04
C GLU A 90 10.10 -6.53 -8.67
N ARG A 91 9.92 -6.81 -7.37
CA ARG A 91 9.25 -8.04 -6.90
C ARG A 91 7.82 -8.10 -7.36
N LEU A 92 7.05 -6.99 -7.30
CA LEU A 92 5.70 -6.93 -7.84
C LEU A 92 5.69 -7.23 -9.35
N GLN A 93 6.62 -6.64 -10.10
CA GLN A 93 6.74 -6.91 -11.53
C GLN A 93 7.09 -8.37 -11.83
N ALA A 94 7.91 -9.02 -10.99
CA ALA A 94 8.26 -10.43 -11.16
C ALA A 94 7.02 -11.34 -11.06
N PHE A 95 6.06 -11.04 -10.19
CA PHE A 95 4.78 -11.76 -10.09
C PHE A 95 3.91 -11.59 -11.34
N LEU A 96 3.99 -10.44 -11.99
CA LEU A 96 3.23 -10.17 -13.22
C LEU A 96 3.79 -10.90 -14.46
N GLY A 97 5.04 -11.34 -14.37
CA GLY A 97 5.75 -11.94 -15.51
C GLY A 97 6.22 -10.91 -16.54
N ALA A 98 6.85 -11.40 -17.60
CA ALA A 98 7.28 -10.55 -18.71
C ALA A 98 6.08 -10.06 -19.53
N PRO A 99 6.07 -8.82 -20.04
CA PRO A 99 5.04 -8.37 -20.97
C PRO A 99 4.92 -9.30 -22.19
N GLY A 100 3.71 -9.78 -22.46
CA GLY A 100 3.44 -10.71 -23.57
C GLY A 100 3.74 -12.18 -23.27
N ALA A 101 4.03 -12.55 -22.00
CA ALA A 101 4.15 -13.95 -21.60
C ALA A 101 2.82 -14.68 -21.74
N GLU A 102 2.84 -15.91 -22.26
CA GLU A 102 1.64 -16.76 -22.41
C GLU A 102 0.97 -17.12 -21.06
N SER A 103 1.69 -17.01 -19.95
CA SER A 103 1.17 -17.25 -18.60
C SER A 103 0.62 -16.01 -17.91
N GLY A 104 0.74 -14.82 -18.51
CA GLY A 104 0.27 -13.57 -17.93
C GLY A 104 -1.26 -13.45 -17.92
N VAL A 105 -1.80 -12.62 -17.01
CA VAL A 105 -3.25 -12.38 -16.90
C VAL A 105 -3.89 -11.96 -18.24
N PRO A 106 -3.30 -11.06 -19.06
CA PRO A 106 -3.87 -10.72 -20.37
C PRO A 106 -4.01 -11.93 -21.30
N ALA A 107 -3.02 -12.83 -21.34
CA ALA A 107 -3.07 -14.03 -22.17
C ALA A 107 -4.16 -15.02 -21.70
N ARG A 108 -4.38 -15.13 -20.38
CA ARG A 108 -5.48 -15.93 -19.82
C ARG A 108 -6.86 -15.38 -20.20
N LEU A 109 -7.00 -14.05 -20.24
CA LEU A 109 -8.25 -13.43 -20.68
C LEU A 109 -8.50 -13.63 -22.19
N ASP A 110 -7.45 -13.60 -23.01
CA ASP A 110 -7.53 -13.91 -24.43
C ASP A 110 -7.88 -15.38 -24.67
N ALA A 111 -7.36 -16.30 -23.83
CA ALA A 111 -7.72 -17.72 -23.87
C ALA A 111 -9.23 -17.95 -23.59
N ILE A 112 -9.83 -17.21 -22.62
CA ILE A 112 -11.28 -17.25 -22.38
C ILE A 112 -12.04 -16.83 -23.64
N ASN A 113 -11.62 -15.75 -24.31
CA ASN A 113 -12.26 -15.31 -25.55
C ASN A 113 -12.16 -16.35 -26.67
N SER A 114 -10.98 -16.95 -26.83
CA SER A 114 -10.76 -18.05 -27.79
C SER A 114 -11.63 -19.27 -27.48
N ALA A 115 -11.76 -19.65 -26.24
CA ALA A 115 -12.62 -20.73 -25.79
C ALA A 115 -14.12 -20.39 -25.98
N ALA A 116 -14.53 -19.13 -25.76
CA ALA A 116 -15.89 -18.68 -26.06
C ALA A 116 -16.24 -18.79 -27.56
N ILE A 117 -15.29 -18.44 -28.44
CA ILE A 117 -15.44 -18.64 -29.90
C ILE A 117 -15.60 -20.13 -30.22
N ALA A 118 -14.83 -21.02 -29.58
CA ALA A 118 -14.96 -22.45 -29.76
C ALA A 118 -16.36 -22.99 -29.38
N LEU A 119 -17.02 -22.38 -28.38
CA LEU A 119 -18.41 -22.72 -28.04
C LEU A 119 -19.40 -22.44 -29.17
N THR A 120 -19.12 -21.52 -30.08
CA THR A 120 -20.02 -21.16 -31.20
C THR A 120 -19.94 -22.13 -32.39
N SER A 121 -18.98 -23.05 -32.42
CA SER A 121 -18.67 -23.91 -33.55
C SER A 121 -19.64 -25.08 -33.76
N GLY A 122 -20.93 -24.84 -33.57
CA GLY A 122 -21.99 -25.60 -34.29
C GLY A 122 -22.50 -26.91 -33.70
N GLN A 123 -21.98 -27.43 -32.62
CA GLN A 123 -22.63 -28.41 -31.75
C GLN A 123 -22.13 -28.20 -30.32
N SER A 124 -23.03 -28.17 -29.35
CA SER A 124 -22.69 -28.12 -27.93
C SER A 124 -21.81 -29.32 -27.57
N SER A 125 -20.50 -29.19 -27.85
CA SER A 125 -19.53 -30.22 -27.50
C SER A 125 -19.19 -30.09 -26.00
N PRO A 126 -19.38 -31.15 -25.20
CA PRO A 126 -18.93 -31.15 -23.81
C PRO A 126 -17.45 -30.78 -23.67
N GLN A 127 -16.63 -31.07 -24.67
CA GLN A 127 -15.22 -30.73 -24.72
C GLN A 127 -15.00 -29.19 -24.81
N ASN A 128 -15.76 -28.51 -25.67
CA ASN A 128 -15.68 -27.05 -25.79
C ASN A 128 -16.19 -26.36 -24.51
N ALA A 129 -17.27 -26.88 -23.91
CA ALA A 129 -17.78 -26.40 -22.64
C ALA A 129 -16.75 -26.59 -21.52
N SER A 130 -16.13 -27.77 -21.43
CA SER A 130 -15.06 -28.06 -20.49
C SER A 130 -13.85 -27.12 -20.69
N GLY A 131 -13.46 -26.90 -21.95
CA GLY A 131 -12.38 -25.95 -22.29
C GLY A 131 -12.67 -24.52 -21.83
N PHE A 132 -13.86 -24.01 -22.10
CA PHE A 132 -14.26 -22.67 -21.65
C PHE A 132 -14.27 -22.54 -20.13
N ILE A 133 -14.82 -23.52 -19.42
CA ILE A 133 -14.85 -23.55 -17.95
C ILE A 133 -13.42 -23.58 -17.39
N ALA A 134 -12.53 -24.38 -17.98
CA ALA A 134 -11.13 -24.47 -17.57
C ALA A 134 -10.39 -23.14 -17.73
N GLU A 135 -10.56 -22.46 -18.89
CA GLU A 135 -9.91 -21.15 -19.10
C GLU A 135 -10.45 -20.07 -18.14
N VAL A 136 -11.75 -20.08 -17.82
CA VAL A 136 -12.33 -19.19 -16.79
C VAL A 136 -11.74 -19.49 -15.42
N GLN A 137 -11.62 -20.79 -15.05
CA GLN A 137 -11.01 -21.21 -13.78
C GLN A 137 -9.55 -20.79 -13.69
N ASP A 138 -8.77 -20.99 -14.74
CA ASP A 138 -7.35 -20.65 -14.79
C ASP A 138 -7.13 -19.15 -14.70
N ALA A 139 -7.97 -18.35 -15.34
CA ALA A 139 -7.91 -16.90 -15.25
C ALA A 139 -8.22 -16.40 -13.81
N ILE A 140 -9.30 -16.92 -13.19
CA ILE A 140 -9.65 -16.59 -11.81
C ILE A 140 -8.55 -17.06 -10.85
N GLY A 141 -8.03 -18.27 -11.04
CA GLY A 141 -6.92 -18.79 -10.25
C GLY A 141 -5.67 -17.91 -10.34
N SER A 142 -5.35 -17.43 -11.55
CA SER A 142 -4.22 -16.52 -11.76
C SER A 142 -4.43 -15.15 -11.09
N LEU A 143 -5.64 -14.59 -11.13
CA LEU A 143 -5.96 -13.34 -10.44
C LEU A 143 -5.90 -13.48 -8.93
N ARG A 144 -6.42 -14.60 -8.38
CA ARG A 144 -6.33 -14.90 -6.95
C ARG A 144 -4.89 -15.07 -6.50
N GLN A 145 -4.10 -15.85 -7.22
CA GLN A 145 -2.68 -16.05 -6.90
C GLN A 145 -1.92 -14.72 -6.87
N LEU A 146 -2.19 -13.85 -7.85
CA LEU A 146 -1.58 -12.54 -7.90
C LEU A 146 -2.00 -11.65 -6.71
N ASP A 147 -3.26 -11.70 -6.28
CA ASP A 147 -3.72 -10.99 -5.09
C ASP A 147 -3.07 -11.56 -3.82
N GLU A 148 -2.98 -12.88 -3.69
CA GLU A 148 -2.25 -13.54 -2.59
C GLU A 148 -0.78 -13.13 -2.54
N ASP A 149 -0.09 -13.11 -3.70
CA ASP A 149 1.31 -12.67 -3.81
C ASP A 149 1.49 -11.21 -3.38
N VAL A 150 0.53 -10.34 -3.72
CA VAL A 150 0.52 -8.93 -3.27
C VAL A 150 0.29 -8.83 -1.77
N GLN A 151 -0.59 -9.66 -1.18
CA GLN A 151 -0.80 -9.68 0.26
C GLN A 151 0.46 -10.18 1.00
N VAL A 152 1.14 -11.20 0.49
CA VAL A 152 2.44 -11.66 1.02
C VAL A 152 3.47 -10.52 0.95
N LEU A 153 3.54 -9.81 -0.18
CA LEU A 153 4.45 -8.68 -0.34
C LEU A 153 4.15 -7.56 0.67
N ARG A 154 2.87 -7.29 0.97
CA ARG A 154 2.47 -6.34 2.03
C ARG A 154 2.91 -6.80 3.41
N GLY A 155 2.82 -8.09 3.71
CA GLY A 155 3.34 -8.68 4.96
C GLY A 155 4.85 -8.53 5.10
N ASP A 156 5.60 -8.72 4.01
CA ASP A 156 7.05 -8.50 3.98
C ASP A 156 7.40 -7.02 4.24
N VAL A 157 6.67 -6.09 3.61
CA VAL A 157 6.84 -4.64 3.85
C VAL A 157 6.58 -4.30 5.31
N GLU A 158 5.53 -4.87 5.91
CA GLU A 158 5.19 -4.66 7.32
C GLU A 158 6.32 -5.12 8.25
N SER A 159 6.87 -6.31 8.01
CA SER A 159 8.00 -6.84 8.75
C SER A 159 9.21 -5.92 8.65
N GLU A 160 9.49 -5.40 7.44
CA GLU A 160 10.59 -4.47 7.19
C GLU A 160 10.38 -3.10 7.86
N VAL A 161 9.12 -2.65 8.04
CA VAL A 161 8.79 -1.45 8.85
C VAL A 161 9.24 -1.69 10.30
N GLY A 162 8.92 -2.84 10.88
CA GLY A 162 9.34 -3.19 12.24
C GLY A 162 10.87 -3.16 12.40
N TYR A 163 11.60 -3.82 11.52
CA TYR A 163 13.08 -3.81 11.53
C TYR A 163 13.66 -2.40 11.32
N SER A 164 13.03 -1.59 10.48
CA SER A 164 13.45 -0.21 10.25
C SER A 164 13.27 0.66 11.49
N VAL A 165 12.18 0.48 12.22
CA VAL A 165 11.95 1.18 13.50
C VAL A 165 13.01 0.81 14.54
N GLU A 166 13.34 -0.48 14.65
CA GLU A 166 14.39 -0.95 15.56
C GLU A 166 15.77 -0.36 15.19
N ALA A 167 16.14 -0.40 13.92
CA ALA A 167 17.38 0.18 13.42
C ALA A 167 17.47 1.69 13.69
N ILE A 168 16.38 2.43 13.52
CA ILE A 168 16.30 3.86 13.84
C ILE A 168 16.55 4.09 15.33
N ASN A 169 15.93 3.31 16.20
CA ASN A 169 16.11 3.42 17.65
C ASN A 169 17.58 3.18 18.07
N ILE A 170 18.23 2.16 17.52
CA ILE A 170 19.65 1.88 17.74
C ILE A 170 20.53 3.08 17.31
N LEU A 171 20.23 3.69 16.16
CA LEU A 171 20.95 4.87 15.69
C LEU A 171 20.74 6.09 16.57
N LEU A 172 19.50 6.33 17.02
CA LEU A 172 19.18 7.42 17.94
C LEU A 172 19.88 7.28 19.28
N GLU A 173 19.93 6.07 19.85
CA GLU A 173 20.65 5.78 21.07
C GLU A 173 22.17 5.99 20.91
N ARG A 174 22.75 5.51 19.82
CA ARG A 174 24.17 5.72 19.48
C ARG A 174 24.50 7.20 19.35
N ILE A 175 23.66 7.99 18.68
CA ILE A 175 23.84 9.44 18.52
C ILE A 175 23.72 10.14 19.88
N HIS A 176 22.78 9.72 20.74
CA HIS A 176 22.63 10.25 22.09
C HIS A 176 23.89 10.04 22.94
N GLY A 177 24.47 8.84 22.95
CA GLY A 177 25.73 8.53 23.62
C GLY A 177 26.91 9.34 23.07
N LEU A 178 27.00 9.51 21.74
CA LEU A 178 28.03 10.33 21.11
C LEU A 178 27.84 11.82 21.42
N ASN A 179 26.62 12.34 21.54
CA ASN A 179 26.34 13.70 22.01
C ASN A 179 26.91 13.96 23.41
N ALA A 180 26.72 13.02 24.33
CA ALA A 180 27.30 13.13 25.69
C ALA A 180 28.82 13.15 25.64
N THR A 181 29.44 12.27 24.85
CA THR A 181 30.89 12.21 24.65
C THR A 181 31.46 13.51 24.07
N VAL A 182 30.83 14.05 23.01
CA VAL A 182 31.26 15.31 22.39
C VAL A 182 31.17 16.47 23.37
N ALA A 183 30.04 16.61 24.07
CA ALA A 183 29.86 17.68 25.06
C ALA A 183 30.89 17.58 26.20
N GLN A 184 31.17 16.37 26.71
CA GLN A 184 32.19 16.16 27.75
C GLN A 184 33.58 16.53 27.25
N LEU A 185 33.99 16.08 26.06
CA LEU A 185 35.32 16.40 25.51
C LEU A 185 35.48 17.90 25.26
N LYS A 186 34.50 18.57 24.68
CA LYS A 186 34.51 20.05 24.48
C LYS A 186 34.55 20.77 25.82
N GLY A 187 33.76 20.35 26.81
CA GLY A 187 33.81 20.96 28.17
C GLY A 187 35.15 20.81 28.86
N LEU A 188 35.95 19.78 28.53
CA LEU A 188 37.31 19.57 29.04
C LEU A 188 38.40 20.23 28.17
N GLY A 189 38.04 20.96 27.10
CA GLY A 189 38.99 21.52 26.12
C GLY A 189 39.78 20.46 25.34
N ARG A 190 39.21 19.25 25.16
CA ARG A 190 39.81 18.13 24.45
C ARG A 190 39.21 17.99 23.04
N SER A 191 40.00 17.46 22.09
CA SER A 191 39.51 17.18 20.76
C SER A 191 38.32 16.19 20.79
N ALA A 192 37.20 16.57 20.18
CA ALA A 192 36.02 15.76 19.99
C ALA A 192 35.92 15.15 18.58
N GLY A 193 36.88 15.41 17.66
CA GLY A 193 36.79 15.11 16.22
C GLY A 193 36.46 13.65 15.92
N GLY A 194 37.04 12.67 16.64
CA GLY A 194 36.72 11.28 16.46
C GLY A 194 35.26 10.92 16.81
N ALA A 195 34.72 11.48 17.93
CA ALA A 195 33.34 11.28 18.31
C ALA A 195 32.36 11.99 17.38
N GLU A 196 32.72 13.20 16.92
CA GLU A 196 31.94 13.93 15.90
C GLU A 196 31.91 13.19 14.56
N GLY A 197 33.02 12.58 14.13
CA GLY A 197 33.06 11.74 12.93
C GLY A 197 32.15 10.50 13.01
N GLN A 198 32.20 9.77 14.13
CA GLN A 198 31.31 8.64 14.37
C GLN A 198 29.83 9.06 14.43
N ARG A 199 29.55 10.24 15.03
CA ARG A 199 28.19 10.79 15.07
C ARG A 199 27.71 11.20 13.69
N MET A 200 28.55 11.78 12.85
CA MET A 200 28.22 12.11 11.46
C MET A 200 27.84 10.87 10.65
N SER A 201 28.61 9.78 10.79
CA SER A 201 28.27 8.50 10.15
C SER A 201 26.89 7.99 10.61
N ALA A 202 26.63 7.98 11.92
CA ALA A 202 25.34 7.56 12.47
C ALA A 202 24.18 8.47 12.02
N LEU A 203 24.41 9.77 11.88
CA LEU A 203 23.44 10.71 11.34
C LEU A 203 23.17 10.49 9.84
N GLN A 204 24.18 10.13 9.06
CA GLN A 204 24.03 9.77 7.66
C GLN A 204 23.18 8.49 7.52
N ASP A 205 23.47 7.47 8.33
CA ASP A 205 22.71 6.21 8.35
C ASP A 205 21.25 6.47 8.77
N LEU A 206 21.02 7.26 9.83
CA LEU A 206 19.68 7.66 10.27
C LEU A 206 18.92 8.42 9.16
N SER A 207 19.62 9.31 8.45
CA SER A 207 19.03 10.09 7.35
C SER A 207 18.63 9.21 6.17
N GLY A 208 19.33 8.10 5.95
CA GLY A 208 18.95 7.05 4.99
C GLY A 208 17.67 6.33 5.40
N MET A 209 17.50 6.09 6.70
CA MET A 209 16.33 5.41 7.25
C MET A 209 15.08 6.31 7.29
N MET A 210 15.24 7.59 7.65
CA MET A 210 14.14 8.56 7.73
C MET A 210 14.64 9.99 7.53
N LYS A 211 13.78 10.87 7.02
CA LYS A 211 14.11 12.28 6.87
C LYS A 211 14.12 12.99 8.21
N VAL A 212 15.27 13.54 8.59
CA VAL A 212 15.44 14.25 9.86
C VAL A 212 16.00 15.65 9.63
N ALA A 213 15.62 16.59 10.51
CA ALA A 213 16.21 17.90 10.65
C ALA A 213 17.23 17.87 11.81
N ILE A 214 18.49 18.19 11.53
CA ILE A 214 19.59 18.13 12.47
C ILE A 214 20.04 19.54 12.78
N ARG A 215 20.07 19.90 14.09
CA ARG A 215 20.50 21.20 14.57
C ARG A 215 21.60 21.05 15.61
N GLU A 216 22.76 21.62 15.35
CA GLU A 216 23.87 21.66 16.31
C GLU A 216 23.65 22.74 17.35
N GLN A 217 23.94 22.41 18.61
CA GLN A 217 23.89 23.26 19.77
C GLN A 217 25.27 23.88 20.09
N PRO A 218 25.33 25.00 20.83
CA PRO A 218 26.61 25.63 21.18
C PRO A 218 27.58 24.74 21.96
N ASP A 219 27.07 23.78 22.73
CA ASP A 219 27.86 22.79 23.48
C ASP A 219 28.36 21.61 22.62
N GLY A 220 28.07 21.65 21.31
CA GLY A 220 28.47 20.65 20.35
C GLY A 220 27.52 19.45 20.26
N ARG A 221 26.44 19.39 21.03
CA ARG A 221 25.38 18.36 20.84
C ARG A 221 24.59 18.66 19.58
N VAL A 222 23.89 17.63 19.08
CA VAL A 222 22.92 17.80 17.99
C VAL A 222 21.53 17.44 18.49
N ASN A 223 20.55 18.26 18.12
CA ASN A 223 19.13 17.94 18.24
C ASN A 223 18.64 17.34 16.93
N ILE A 224 17.71 16.40 17.03
CA ILE A 224 17.11 15.71 15.89
C ILE A 224 15.61 15.82 15.98
N GLU A 225 15.00 16.30 14.89
CA GLU A 225 13.56 16.43 14.72
C GLU A 225 13.15 15.69 13.45
N THR A 226 11.93 15.18 13.40
CA THR A 226 11.35 14.64 12.15
C THR A 226 11.08 15.76 11.16
N ALA A 227 10.78 15.42 9.90
CA ALA A 227 10.38 16.39 8.90
C ALA A 227 9.15 17.23 9.31
N ASN A 228 8.28 16.69 10.16
CA ASN A 228 7.07 17.34 10.68
C ASN A 228 7.33 18.14 11.99
N GLY A 229 8.57 18.18 12.47
CA GLY A 229 8.95 18.91 13.66
C GLY A 229 8.79 18.15 14.98
N ALA A 230 8.42 16.88 14.97
CA ALA A 230 8.40 16.06 16.17
C ALA A 230 9.84 15.78 16.64
N VAL A 231 10.10 16.02 17.93
CA VAL A 231 11.45 15.90 18.48
C VAL A 231 11.76 14.43 18.75
N LEU A 232 12.90 13.95 18.24
CA LEU A 232 13.43 12.61 18.50
C LEU A 232 14.59 12.64 19.52
N LEU A 233 15.41 13.67 19.45
CA LEU A 233 16.55 13.86 20.34
C LEU A 233 16.77 15.34 20.61
N ASP A 234 16.75 15.70 21.88
CA ASP A 234 17.19 17.00 22.39
C ASP A 234 18.16 16.76 23.59
N GLY A 235 17.86 17.25 24.76
CA GLY A 235 18.53 16.81 25.99
C GLY A 235 18.07 15.44 26.48
N ARG A 236 17.03 14.88 25.90
CA ARG A 236 16.45 13.57 26.20
C ARG A 236 16.28 12.76 24.93
N LEU A 237 16.49 11.45 25.05
CA LEU A 237 16.21 10.49 23.98
C LEU A 237 14.71 10.20 23.93
N ARG A 238 14.16 10.07 22.72
CA ARG A 238 12.86 9.49 22.45
C ARG A 238 13.04 8.31 21.49
N GLN A 239 12.18 7.33 21.62
CA GLN A 239 12.21 6.16 20.77
C GLN A 239 10.90 5.99 20.01
N LEU A 240 11.00 5.40 18.83
CA LEU A 240 9.86 4.97 18.05
C LEU A 240 9.34 3.65 18.64
N SER A 241 8.05 3.57 18.87
CA SER A 241 7.38 2.35 19.32
C SER A 241 6.48 1.84 18.21
N TYR A 242 6.72 0.61 17.80
CA TYR A 242 5.92 -0.10 16.83
C TYR A 242 5.69 -1.52 17.36
N PRO A 243 4.46 -2.06 17.33
CA PRO A 243 4.21 -3.42 17.75
C PRO A 243 5.09 -4.38 16.94
N SER A 244 5.60 -5.41 17.59
CA SER A 244 6.29 -6.48 16.85
C SER A 244 5.37 -6.95 15.74
N PRO A 245 5.88 -7.15 14.52
CA PRO A 245 5.09 -7.70 13.45
C PRO A 245 4.53 -9.03 13.92
N GLY A 246 3.21 -9.20 13.85
CA GLY A 246 2.60 -10.52 13.96
C GLY A 246 3.17 -11.42 12.85
N ASP A 247 2.73 -12.65 12.76
CA ASP A 247 3.28 -13.72 11.91
C ASP A 247 3.36 -13.45 10.38
N GLY A 248 3.61 -12.21 9.95
CA GLY A 248 3.79 -11.82 8.55
C GLY A 248 2.52 -11.84 7.71
N VAL A 249 1.37 -12.00 8.34
CA VAL A 249 0.07 -11.97 7.65
C VAL A 249 -0.32 -10.52 7.38
N ALA A 250 -0.68 -10.21 6.13
CA ALA A 250 -1.23 -8.92 5.77
C ALA A 250 -2.45 -8.60 6.63
N GLN A 251 -2.38 -7.51 7.37
CA GLN A 251 -3.49 -7.04 8.21
C GLN A 251 -4.32 -6.01 7.43
N SER A 252 -5.60 -5.95 7.71
CA SER A 252 -6.48 -4.94 7.15
C SER A 252 -6.09 -3.52 7.60
N THR A 253 -5.56 -3.37 8.82
CA THR A 253 -4.99 -2.14 9.37
C THR A 253 -3.64 -2.39 10.00
N TYR A 254 -2.71 -1.48 9.77
CA TYR A 254 -1.42 -1.48 10.44
C TYR A 254 -1.38 -0.37 11.50
N PRO A 255 -0.77 -0.64 12.65
CA PRO A 255 -0.64 0.35 13.71
C PRO A 255 0.22 1.53 13.25
N VAL A 256 -0.01 2.70 13.81
CA VAL A 256 0.85 3.88 13.61
C VAL A 256 2.10 3.76 14.46
N ILE A 257 3.21 4.33 13.98
CA ILE A 257 4.45 4.41 14.75
C ILE A 257 4.29 5.53 15.77
N ASP A 258 4.37 5.20 17.07
CA ASP A 258 4.25 6.13 18.18
C ASP A 258 5.64 6.63 18.64
N ILE A 259 5.78 7.91 18.97
CA ILE A 259 7.00 8.46 19.55
C ILE A 259 6.84 8.49 21.07
N ARG A 260 7.75 7.84 21.78
CA ARG A 260 7.71 7.68 23.24
C ARG A 260 8.91 8.29 23.94
N PHE A 261 8.69 8.80 25.12
CA PHE A 261 9.78 9.15 26.03
C PHE A 261 10.50 7.88 26.48
N THR A 262 11.80 8.02 26.81
CA THR A 262 12.60 6.93 27.40
C THR A 262 12.89 7.22 28.87
N ASN A 263 13.07 6.13 29.65
CA ASN A 263 13.66 6.18 30.99
C ASN A 263 15.19 6.27 30.91
N ASP A 264 15.86 6.32 32.08
CA ASP A 264 17.32 6.38 32.17
C ASP A 264 18.01 5.11 31.62
N ALA A 265 17.31 4.00 31.51
CA ALA A 265 17.79 2.77 30.90
C ALA A 265 17.62 2.74 29.36
N GLY A 266 17.04 3.78 28.77
CA GLY A 266 16.76 3.86 27.34
C GLY A 266 15.46 3.16 26.92
N GLU A 267 14.65 2.62 27.84
CA GLU A 267 13.43 1.88 27.52
C GLU A 267 12.26 2.85 27.27
N PRO A 268 11.40 2.59 26.25
CA PRO A 268 10.26 3.44 25.94
C PRO A 268 9.21 3.43 27.08
N THR A 269 8.69 4.60 27.42
CA THR A 269 7.71 4.80 28.49
C THR A 269 6.40 5.37 27.96
N THR A 270 6.03 6.59 28.32
CA THR A 270 4.77 7.24 27.90
C THR A 270 4.88 7.82 26.49
N SER A 271 3.77 7.78 25.75
CA SER A 271 3.67 8.43 24.43
C SER A 271 3.84 9.93 24.55
N THR A 272 4.51 10.54 23.56
CA THR A 272 4.57 11.99 23.40
C THR A 272 3.29 12.58 22.81
N GLY A 273 2.40 11.75 22.25
CA GLY A 273 1.24 12.14 21.45
C GLY A 273 1.54 12.34 19.95
N GLU A 274 2.83 12.40 19.58
CA GLU A 274 3.26 12.52 18.19
C GLU A 274 3.34 11.14 17.52
N LYS A 275 2.90 11.06 16.25
CA LYS A 275 2.82 9.81 15.48
C LYS A 275 3.48 9.97 14.11
N LEU A 276 4.02 8.86 13.61
CA LEU A 276 4.55 8.74 12.26
C LEU A 276 3.67 7.75 11.49
N ASP A 277 2.95 8.22 10.50
CA ASP A 277 1.91 7.45 9.81
C ASP A 277 1.95 7.53 8.28
N SER A 278 2.94 8.17 7.70
CA SER A 278 2.92 8.45 6.26
C SER A 278 4.30 8.47 5.61
N ALA A 279 4.29 8.42 4.28
CA ALA A 279 5.47 8.61 3.43
C ALA A 279 6.22 9.93 3.66
N ALA A 280 5.60 10.93 4.32
CA ALA A 280 6.23 12.19 4.70
C ALA A 280 7.41 12.02 5.67
N VAL A 281 7.47 10.88 6.38
CA VAL A 281 8.64 10.45 7.17
C VAL A 281 9.91 10.42 6.33
N GLY A 282 9.81 10.15 5.02
CA GLY A 282 10.95 10.10 4.10
C GLY A 282 11.90 8.94 4.38
N GLY A 283 13.00 8.87 3.65
CA GLY A 283 13.96 7.77 3.75
C GLY A 283 13.35 6.39 3.45
N LYS A 284 14.05 5.34 3.85
CA LYS A 284 13.60 3.95 3.70
C LYS A 284 12.23 3.73 4.34
N LEU A 285 12.04 4.20 5.58
CA LEU A 285 10.78 4.06 6.32
C LEU A 285 9.60 4.70 5.58
N GLY A 286 9.79 5.91 5.05
CA GLY A 286 8.74 6.57 4.25
C GLY A 286 8.40 5.83 2.96
N GLY A 287 9.38 5.19 2.32
CA GLY A 287 9.14 4.31 1.17
C GLY A 287 8.33 3.06 1.53
N LEU A 288 8.66 2.43 2.65
CA LEU A 288 7.92 1.26 3.16
C LEU A 288 6.47 1.60 3.51
N LEU A 289 6.23 2.72 4.20
CA LEU A 289 4.87 3.16 4.54
C LEU A 289 4.05 3.47 3.29
N ASP A 290 4.66 4.08 2.25
CA ASP A 290 3.99 4.33 0.97
C ASP A 290 3.60 3.02 0.25
N LEU A 291 4.51 2.05 0.23
CA LEU A 291 4.25 0.72 -0.33
C LEU A 291 3.12 -0.01 0.40
N ARG A 292 3.18 -0.04 1.75
CA ARG A 292 2.25 -0.75 2.61
C ARG A 292 0.84 -0.19 2.55
N ASP A 293 0.72 1.15 2.60
CA ASP A 293 -0.54 1.84 2.85
C ASP A 293 -1.19 2.43 1.59
N ARG A 294 -0.45 2.50 0.46
CA ARG A 294 -0.95 3.08 -0.79
C ARG A 294 -0.69 2.21 -2.00
N ALA A 295 0.58 2.00 -2.39
CA ALA A 295 0.90 1.45 -3.71
C ALA A 295 0.42 0.00 -3.89
N LEU A 296 0.64 -0.88 -2.91
CA LEU A 296 0.20 -2.27 -2.97
C LEU A 296 -1.31 -2.41 -2.79
N PRO A 297 -1.98 -1.72 -1.83
CA PRO A 297 -3.44 -1.70 -1.77
C PRO A 297 -4.12 -1.17 -3.04
N GLU A 298 -3.60 -0.12 -3.65
CA GLU A 298 -4.14 0.43 -4.90
C GLU A 298 -4.07 -0.59 -6.04
N PHE A 299 -2.96 -1.33 -6.14
CA PHE A 299 -2.83 -2.40 -7.13
C PHE A 299 -3.81 -3.56 -6.85
N SER A 300 -3.97 -3.99 -5.59
CA SER A 300 -4.95 -5.01 -5.19
C SER A 300 -6.40 -4.57 -5.51
N ASP A 301 -6.74 -3.29 -5.27
CA ASP A 301 -8.04 -2.73 -5.63
C ASP A 301 -8.31 -2.73 -7.13
N GLN A 302 -7.30 -2.42 -7.95
CA GLN A 302 -7.40 -2.47 -9.41
C GLN A 302 -7.57 -3.92 -9.90
N LEU A 303 -6.87 -4.86 -9.27
CA LEU A 303 -7.01 -6.30 -9.55
C LEU A 303 -8.41 -6.79 -9.20
N GLY A 304 -8.93 -6.39 -8.04
CA GLY A 304 -10.31 -6.65 -7.65
C GLY A 304 -11.34 -6.08 -8.63
N SER A 305 -11.10 -4.86 -9.14
CA SER A 305 -11.96 -4.25 -10.17
C SER A 305 -11.94 -5.03 -11.49
N LEU A 306 -10.76 -5.51 -11.91
CA LEU A 306 -10.61 -6.38 -13.09
C LEU A 306 -11.42 -7.67 -12.92
N PHE A 307 -11.26 -8.33 -11.78
CA PHE A 307 -12.01 -9.54 -11.47
C PHE A 307 -13.53 -9.29 -11.44
N GLY A 308 -13.98 -8.23 -10.77
CA GLY A 308 -15.40 -7.88 -10.69
C GLY A 308 -16.03 -7.66 -12.07
N GLY A 309 -15.32 -6.95 -12.96
CA GLY A 309 -15.75 -6.76 -14.35
C GLY A 309 -15.82 -8.05 -15.15
N LEU A 310 -14.82 -8.93 -15.00
CA LEU A 310 -14.80 -10.25 -15.65
C LEU A 310 -15.96 -11.12 -15.16
N ALA A 311 -16.12 -11.23 -13.84
CA ALA A 311 -17.17 -12.04 -13.22
C ALA A 311 -18.57 -11.55 -13.58
N GLU A 312 -18.82 -10.22 -13.50
CA GLU A 312 -20.11 -9.63 -13.91
C GLU A 312 -20.42 -9.90 -15.37
N THR A 313 -19.42 -9.77 -16.26
CA THR A 313 -19.59 -10.03 -17.70
C THR A 313 -19.94 -11.48 -17.99
N ILE A 314 -19.19 -12.42 -17.42
CA ILE A 314 -19.44 -13.86 -17.61
C ILE A 314 -20.80 -14.25 -17.03
N ASN A 315 -21.09 -13.80 -15.80
CA ASN A 315 -22.32 -14.16 -15.11
C ASN A 315 -23.57 -13.53 -15.74
N ALA A 316 -23.49 -12.31 -16.29
CA ALA A 316 -24.60 -11.66 -16.99
C ALA A 316 -25.04 -12.49 -18.22
N VAL A 317 -24.09 -12.99 -18.98
CA VAL A 317 -24.37 -13.86 -20.14
C VAL A 317 -24.90 -15.21 -19.67
N ALA A 318 -24.25 -15.85 -18.71
CA ALA A 318 -24.66 -17.15 -18.16
C ALA A 318 -26.11 -17.12 -17.64
N ASN A 319 -26.49 -16.06 -16.97
CA ASN A 319 -27.85 -15.87 -16.44
C ASN A 319 -28.90 -15.52 -17.52
N SER A 320 -28.51 -15.28 -18.76
CA SER A 320 -29.42 -15.20 -19.89
C SER A 320 -29.82 -16.57 -20.46
N GLY A 321 -29.13 -17.62 -20.01
CA GLY A 321 -29.33 -19.00 -20.43
C GLY A 321 -29.69 -19.93 -19.27
N THR A 322 -29.85 -21.19 -19.59
CA THR A 322 -29.94 -22.30 -18.65
C THR A 322 -29.19 -23.52 -19.23
N SER A 323 -28.81 -24.48 -18.37
CA SER A 323 -28.20 -25.73 -18.85
C SER A 323 -29.21 -26.65 -19.53
N TYR A 324 -28.71 -27.57 -20.34
CA TYR A 324 -29.50 -28.64 -20.92
C TYR A 324 -28.78 -29.98 -20.73
N PRO A 325 -29.39 -30.94 -20.02
CA PRO A 325 -30.72 -30.91 -19.37
C PRO A 325 -30.83 -29.84 -18.28
N PRO A 326 -32.05 -29.29 -18.06
CA PRO A 326 -32.24 -28.26 -17.02
C PRO A 326 -32.06 -28.85 -15.63
N PRO A 327 -31.44 -28.08 -14.67
CA PRO A 327 -31.18 -28.57 -13.33
C PRO A 327 -32.47 -28.63 -12.51
N ASN A 328 -32.57 -29.58 -11.59
CA ASN A 328 -33.71 -29.69 -10.69
C ASN A 328 -33.76 -28.51 -9.71
N ARG A 329 -32.61 -27.90 -9.39
CA ARG A 329 -32.45 -26.82 -8.45
C ARG A 329 -31.49 -25.77 -9.00
N LEU A 330 -31.84 -24.49 -8.85
CA LEU A 330 -31.00 -23.34 -9.05
C LEU A 330 -30.83 -22.61 -7.71
N ASP A 331 -29.60 -22.43 -7.26
CA ASP A 331 -29.27 -21.67 -6.07
C ASP A 331 -28.56 -20.37 -6.46
N GLY A 332 -29.05 -19.26 -5.94
CA GLY A 332 -28.50 -17.95 -6.16
C GLY A 332 -27.28 -17.66 -5.29
N ARG A 333 -26.72 -16.45 -5.46
CA ARG A 333 -25.68 -15.88 -4.62
C ARG A 333 -26.29 -15.04 -3.51
N PRO A 334 -25.56 -14.72 -2.41
CA PRO A 334 -25.99 -13.75 -1.43
C PRO A 334 -26.15 -12.36 -2.07
N THR A 335 -27.34 -11.76 -1.92
CA THR A 335 -27.65 -10.44 -2.46
C THR A 335 -27.78 -9.38 -1.37
N GLY A 336 -27.79 -9.81 -0.11
CA GLY A 336 -28.10 -8.96 1.03
C GLY A 336 -29.60 -8.67 1.20
N LEU A 337 -30.47 -9.12 0.28
CA LEU A 337 -31.92 -8.94 0.41
C LEU A 337 -32.54 -9.89 1.44
N VAL A 338 -33.57 -9.40 2.13
CA VAL A 338 -34.49 -10.19 2.96
C VAL A 338 -35.92 -10.06 2.43
N GLY A 339 -36.80 -10.97 2.81
CA GLY A 339 -38.15 -11.06 2.26
C GLY A 339 -38.97 -9.77 2.37
N GLY A 340 -38.84 -9.02 3.47
CA GLY A 340 -39.51 -7.73 3.69
C GLY A 340 -38.91 -6.54 2.95
N ASP A 341 -37.79 -6.69 2.25
CA ASP A 341 -37.19 -5.58 1.50
C ASP A 341 -38.03 -5.21 0.28
N ARG A 342 -37.92 -3.94 -0.12
CA ARG A 342 -38.51 -3.46 -1.37
C ARG A 342 -38.05 -4.33 -2.56
N LEU A 343 -38.98 -4.79 -3.35
CA LEU A 343 -38.72 -5.64 -4.52
C LEU A 343 -37.78 -4.93 -5.54
N GLY A 344 -38.10 -3.71 -5.91
CA GLY A 344 -37.31 -2.83 -6.78
C GLY A 344 -37.06 -3.35 -8.20
N PHE A 345 -37.69 -4.43 -8.64
CA PHE A 345 -37.73 -4.87 -10.02
C PHE A 345 -38.83 -4.17 -10.81
N THR A 346 -38.57 -3.93 -12.08
CA THR A 346 -39.52 -3.54 -13.12
C THR A 346 -39.56 -4.61 -14.20
N GLY A 347 -40.54 -4.57 -15.12
CA GLY A 347 -40.66 -5.50 -16.24
C GLY A 347 -41.04 -6.90 -15.81
N GLN A 348 -40.74 -7.90 -16.65
CA GLN A 348 -41.27 -9.26 -16.50
C GLN A 348 -40.17 -10.31 -16.48
N ALA A 349 -40.40 -11.41 -15.75
CA ALA A 349 -39.59 -12.63 -15.82
C ALA A 349 -40.49 -13.85 -15.91
N THR A 350 -40.09 -14.83 -16.69
CA THR A 350 -40.77 -16.12 -16.87
C THR A 350 -40.03 -17.21 -16.12
N PHE A 351 -40.74 -17.91 -15.26
CA PHE A 351 -40.29 -19.07 -14.49
C PHE A 351 -40.91 -20.32 -15.06
N ALA A 352 -40.07 -21.30 -15.45
CA ALA A 352 -40.51 -22.50 -16.10
C ALA A 352 -40.04 -23.76 -15.38
N VAL A 353 -40.87 -24.78 -15.39
CA VAL A 353 -40.57 -26.16 -15.01
C VAL A 353 -40.66 -27.00 -16.25
N THR A 354 -39.61 -27.74 -16.54
CA THR A 354 -39.53 -28.62 -17.72
C THR A 354 -39.19 -30.04 -17.27
N ASP A 355 -39.44 -31.02 -18.12
CA ASP A 355 -38.84 -32.35 -17.95
C ASP A 355 -37.35 -32.33 -18.38
N LYS A 356 -36.66 -33.47 -18.22
CA LYS A 356 -35.22 -33.58 -18.61
C LYS A 356 -34.99 -33.46 -20.14
N SER A 357 -36.03 -33.61 -20.94
CA SER A 357 -36.00 -33.46 -22.39
C SER A 357 -36.29 -32.03 -22.84
N GLY A 358 -36.50 -31.11 -21.89
CA GLY A 358 -36.79 -29.70 -22.16
C GLY A 358 -38.22 -29.44 -22.60
N ILE A 359 -39.15 -30.35 -22.33
CA ILE A 359 -40.59 -30.18 -22.59
C ILE A 359 -41.20 -29.40 -21.42
N LEU A 360 -41.99 -28.37 -21.72
CA LEU A 360 -42.62 -27.52 -20.72
C LEU A 360 -43.66 -28.27 -19.91
N VAL A 361 -43.51 -28.31 -18.59
CA VAL A 361 -44.46 -28.89 -17.62
C VAL A 361 -45.35 -27.82 -17.01
N ALA A 362 -44.75 -26.70 -16.60
CA ALA A 362 -45.46 -25.54 -16.06
C ALA A 362 -44.64 -24.27 -16.29
N SER A 363 -45.31 -23.14 -16.45
CA SER A 363 -44.64 -21.85 -16.46
C SER A 363 -45.54 -20.75 -15.92
N THR A 364 -44.90 -19.70 -15.39
CA THR A 364 -45.56 -18.44 -15.00
C THR A 364 -44.70 -17.27 -15.40
N THR A 365 -45.34 -16.24 -15.95
CA THR A 365 -44.69 -14.96 -16.17
C THR A 365 -45.19 -13.98 -15.12
N VAL A 366 -44.28 -13.40 -14.34
CA VAL A 366 -44.60 -12.40 -13.31
C VAL A 366 -44.26 -11.04 -13.86
N ASP A 367 -45.25 -10.16 -13.87
CA ASP A 367 -45.07 -8.74 -14.14
C ASP A 367 -44.83 -8.01 -12.82
N PHE A 368 -43.58 -7.58 -12.59
CA PHE A 368 -43.19 -6.94 -11.35
C PHE A 368 -43.79 -5.54 -11.19
N ASP A 369 -44.09 -4.84 -12.30
CA ASP A 369 -44.75 -3.54 -12.26
C ASP A 369 -46.20 -3.67 -11.77
N ALA A 370 -46.86 -4.80 -12.10
CA ALA A 370 -48.22 -5.08 -11.65
C ALA A 370 -48.34 -5.39 -10.16
N LEU A 371 -47.23 -5.78 -9.50
CA LEU A 371 -47.21 -5.96 -8.02
C LEU A 371 -47.24 -4.62 -7.27
N GLY A 372 -46.90 -3.55 -7.96
CA GLY A 372 -46.96 -2.18 -7.42
C GLY A 372 -45.67 -1.71 -6.76
N PRO A 373 -45.55 -0.41 -6.50
CA PRO A 373 -44.29 0.23 -6.06
C PRO A 373 -43.87 -0.08 -4.61
N LEU A 374 -44.78 -0.62 -3.81
CA LEU A 374 -44.55 -1.02 -2.42
C LEU A 374 -44.34 -2.53 -2.27
N ALA A 375 -44.35 -3.28 -3.39
CA ALA A 375 -44.16 -4.73 -3.34
C ALA A 375 -42.82 -5.08 -2.69
N THR A 376 -42.85 -6.13 -1.88
CA THR A 376 -41.69 -6.72 -1.21
C THR A 376 -41.15 -7.90 -2.01
N VAL A 377 -39.99 -8.39 -1.63
CA VAL A 377 -39.45 -9.63 -2.21
C VAL A 377 -40.39 -10.80 -1.94
N ASP A 378 -40.99 -10.88 -0.73
CA ASP A 378 -41.98 -11.95 -0.38
C ASP A 378 -43.20 -11.90 -1.29
N ASP A 379 -43.69 -10.72 -1.68
CA ASP A 379 -44.84 -10.59 -2.61
C ASP A 379 -44.49 -11.20 -3.99
N ALA A 380 -43.27 -10.96 -4.47
CA ALA A 380 -42.81 -11.57 -5.72
C ALA A 380 -42.66 -13.09 -5.60
N LEU A 381 -42.10 -13.60 -4.48
CA LEU A 381 -42.01 -15.02 -4.23
C LEU A 381 -43.38 -15.69 -4.16
N ALA A 382 -44.35 -15.03 -3.51
CA ALA A 382 -45.74 -15.52 -3.45
C ALA A 382 -46.39 -15.58 -4.84
N ALA A 383 -46.17 -14.53 -5.68
CA ALA A 383 -46.69 -14.49 -7.05
C ALA A 383 -46.07 -15.62 -7.93
N ILE A 384 -44.77 -15.83 -7.85
CA ILE A 384 -44.07 -16.90 -8.58
C ILE A 384 -44.59 -18.28 -8.12
N ASN A 385 -44.61 -18.52 -6.83
CA ASN A 385 -45.07 -19.81 -6.26
C ASN A 385 -46.54 -20.10 -6.58
N GLY A 386 -47.40 -19.08 -6.51
CA GLY A 386 -48.81 -19.17 -6.90
C GLY A 386 -48.96 -19.54 -8.36
N GLY A 387 -48.24 -18.91 -9.27
CA GLY A 387 -48.30 -19.17 -10.69
C GLY A 387 -47.74 -20.53 -11.11
N LEU A 388 -46.74 -21.08 -10.39
CA LEU A 388 -46.19 -22.42 -10.62
C LEU A 388 -47.07 -23.55 -10.07
N ALA A 389 -48.09 -23.22 -9.29
CA ALA A 389 -49.13 -24.14 -8.85
C ALA A 389 -48.62 -25.46 -8.22
N GLY A 390 -47.54 -25.39 -7.45
CA GLY A 390 -46.92 -26.50 -6.72
C GLY A 390 -45.97 -27.37 -7.57
N ASN A 391 -45.74 -27.06 -8.85
CA ASN A 391 -44.74 -27.79 -9.69
C ASN A 391 -43.31 -27.47 -9.31
N ALA A 392 -43.08 -26.32 -8.70
CA ALA A 392 -41.79 -25.90 -8.13
C ALA A 392 -41.99 -24.90 -7.02
N SER A 393 -40.95 -24.59 -6.24
CA SER A 393 -40.96 -23.58 -5.19
C SER A 393 -39.76 -22.64 -5.33
N VAL A 394 -39.99 -21.36 -5.08
CA VAL A 394 -38.97 -20.34 -4.94
C VAL A 394 -38.96 -19.82 -3.51
N SER A 395 -37.78 -19.75 -2.90
CA SER A 395 -37.60 -19.28 -1.52
C SER A 395 -36.36 -18.42 -1.42
N LEU A 396 -36.33 -17.51 -0.45
CA LEU A 396 -35.17 -16.68 -0.11
C LEU A 396 -34.70 -17.02 1.31
N GLN A 397 -33.44 -17.41 1.48
CA GLN A 397 -32.83 -17.68 2.76
C GLN A 397 -31.44 -17.02 2.81
N ASP A 398 -31.15 -16.32 3.88
CA ASP A 398 -29.86 -15.65 4.10
C ASP A 398 -29.39 -14.83 2.86
N GLY A 399 -30.33 -14.11 2.24
CA GLY A 399 -30.07 -13.31 1.04
C GLY A 399 -29.90 -14.08 -0.26
N SER A 400 -29.94 -15.40 -0.24
CA SER A 400 -29.80 -16.27 -1.40
C SER A 400 -31.14 -16.85 -1.84
N LEU A 401 -31.46 -16.75 -3.14
CA LEU A 401 -32.69 -17.27 -3.72
C LEU A 401 -32.47 -18.69 -4.20
N SER A 402 -33.41 -19.58 -3.87
CA SER A 402 -33.43 -20.98 -4.31
C SER A 402 -34.68 -21.27 -5.12
N PHE A 403 -34.52 -21.84 -6.30
CA PHE A 403 -35.63 -22.27 -7.16
C PHE A 403 -35.53 -23.80 -7.41
N VAL A 404 -36.51 -24.55 -6.94
CA VAL A 404 -36.48 -26.04 -6.90
C VAL A 404 -37.72 -26.63 -7.49
N ALA A 405 -37.57 -27.57 -8.45
CA ALA A 405 -38.69 -28.35 -8.95
C ALA A 405 -39.18 -29.38 -7.90
N THR A 406 -40.49 -29.50 -7.74
CA THR A 406 -41.10 -30.44 -6.80
C THR A 406 -40.83 -31.90 -7.21
N ASN A 407 -40.87 -32.19 -8.51
CA ASN A 407 -40.51 -33.50 -9.00
C ASN A 407 -39.01 -33.57 -9.33
N ALA A 408 -38.28 -34.52 -8.74
CA ALA A 408 -36.85 -34.72 -8.95
C ALA A 408 -36.45 -35.01 -10.43
N ASN A 409 -37.39 -35.45 -11.26
CA ASN A 409 -37.17 -35.66 -12.68
C ASN A 409 -37.39 -34.40 -13.53
N ASN A 410 -37.87 -33.33 -12.96
CA ASN A 410 -38.07 -32.06 -13.63
C ASN A 410 -36.89 -31.12 -13.35
N GLY A 411 -36.69 -30.16 -14.27
CA GLY A 411 -35.75 -29.09 -14.13
C GLY A 411 -36.45 -27.72 -14.09
N VAL A 412 -35.72 -26.71 -13.67
CA VAL A 412 -36.18 -25.33 -13.57
C VAL A 412 -35.34 -24.42 -14.45
N ALA A 413 -35.97 -23.37 -14.99
CA ALA A 413 -35.33 -22.35 -15.79
C ALA A 413 -36.01 -20.99 -15.57
N VAL A 414 -35.23 -19.92 -15.74
CA VAL A 414 -35.71 -18.53 -15.68
C VAL A 414 -35.30 -17.81 -16.94
N ALA A 415 -36.24 -17.09 -17.55
CA ALA A 415 -35.98 -16.22 -18.69
C ALA A 415 -36.53 -14.82 -18.47
N GLN A 416 -36.02 -13.85 -19.20
CA GLN A 416 -36.58 -12.52 -19.29
C GLN A 416 -37.93 -12.53 -20.01
N GLY A 417 -38.87 -11.73 -19.54
CA GLY A 417 -40.14 -11.45 -20.24
C GLY A 417 -40.00 -10.27 -21.22
N ASP A 418 -41.14 -9.74 -21.65
CA ASP A 418 -41.24 -8.58 -22.49
C ASP A 418 -42.26 -7.57 -21.89
N PRO A 419 -41.82 -6.43 -21.37
CA PRO A 419 -40.46 -5.95 -21.25
C PRO A 419 -39.60 -6.76 -20.26
N PRO A 420 -38.27 -6.81 -20.44
CA PRO A 420 -37.40 -7.61 -19.60
C PRO A 420 -37.34 -7.08 -18.16
N SER A 421 -37.24 -8.00 -17.19
CA SER A 421 -37.09 -7.61 -15.78
C SER A 421 -35.76 -6.87 -15.54
N ALA A 422 -35.80 -5.85 -14.67
CA ALA A 422 -34.60 -5.11 -14.30
C ALA A 422 -34.65 -4.58 -12.87
N ARG A 423 -33.57 -4.83 -12.10
CA ARG A 423 -33.23 -4.13 -10.86
C ARG A 423 -31.77 -3.68 -10.96
N ALA A 424 -31.53 -2.36 -10.82
CA ALA A 424 -30.22 -1.75 -11.03
C ALA A 424 -29.53 -2.16 -12.34
N GLY A 425 -30.33 -2.35 -13.42
CA GLY A 425 -29.85 -2.78 -14.73
C GLY A 425 -29.68 -4.29 -14.88
N ASN A 426 -29.89 -5.09 -13.84
CA ASN A 426 -29.73 -6.55 -13.85
C ASN A 426 -31.08 -7.26 -13.95
N GLY A 427 -31.22 -8.20 -14.88
CA GLY A 427 -32.39 -9.07 -14.97
C GLY A 427 -32.52 -9.99 -13.76
N PHE A 428 -33.72 -10.56 -13.52
CA PHE A 428 -33.99 -11.32 -12.31
C PHE A 428 -32.99 -12.47 -12.06
N SER A 429 -32.75 -13.35 -13.06
CA SER A 429 -31.77 -14.44 -12.92
C SER A 429 -30.37 -13.93 -12.60
N HIS A 430 -29.90 -12.88 -13.28
CA HIS A 430 -28.57 -12.31 -13.07
C HIS A 430 -28.45 -11.60 -11.71
N TYR A 431 -29.48 -10.87 -11.28
CA TYR A 431 -29.47 -10.22 -9.98
C TYR A 431 -29.28 -11.21 -8.84
N PHE A 432 -30.05 -12.32 -8.86
CA PHE A 432 -29.92 -13.40 -7.89
C PHE A 432 -28.79 -14.39 -8.17
N GLY A 433 -28.17 -14.35 -9.35
CA GLY A 433 -27.05 -15.22 -9.72
C GLY A 433 -27.41 -16.71 -9.87
N LEU A 434 -28.61 -17.00 -10.37
CA LEU A 434 -29.15 -18.36 -10.44
C LEU A 434 -28.31 -19.29 -11.35
N ASN A 435 -27.74 -18.73 -12.42
CA ASN A 435 -26.88 -19.42 -13.37
C ASN A 435 -25.45 -18.88 -13.39
N ASP A 436 -24.99 -18.28 -12.31
CA ASP A 436 -23.61 -17.80 -12.20
C ASP A 436 -22.62 -18.93 -12.49
N ILE A 437 -21.58 -18.63 -13.23
CA ILE A 437 -20.41 -19.49 -13.41
C ILE A 437 -19.36 -19.15 -12.35
N VAL A 438 -19.15 -17.87 -12.11
CA VAL A 438 -18.19 -17.35 -11.14
C VAL A 438 -18.93 -16.90 -9.89
N ARG A 439 -18.47 -17.31 -8.72
CA ARG A 439 -19.03 -16.92 -7.41
C ARG A 439 -17.95 -16.42 -6.47
N SER A 440 -18.36 -15.62 -5.50
CA SER A 440 -17.62 -15.29 -4.31
C SER A 440 -18.59 -15.28 -3.13
N ASP A 441 -18.19 -15.86 -2.01
CA ASP A 441 -19.06 -15.96 -0.83
C ASP A 441 -19.19 -14.60 -0.10
N THR A 442 -18.30 -13.67 -0.35
CA THR A 442 -18.23 -12.35 0.33
C THR A 442 -18.69 -11.18 -0.55
N ALA A 443 -19.01 -11.41 -1.83
CA ALA A 443 -19.38 -10.33 -2.76
C ALA A 443 -20.69 -10.60 -3.50
N THR A 444 -21.45 -9.54 -3.77
CA THR A 444 -22.71 -9.63 -4.52
C THR A 444 -22.50 -9.85 -6.02
N LEU A 445 -21.32 -9.57 -6.57
CA LEU A 445 -20.94 -9.64 -8.00
C LEU A 445 -21.95 -8.96 -8.95
N ALA A 446 -22.90 -8.20 -8.41
CA ALA A 446 -23.87 -7.40 -9.16
C ALA A 446 -24.20 -6.14 -8.35
N ALA A 447 -24.73 -5.15 -9.03
CA ALA A 447 -25.17 -3.93 -8.38
C ALA A 447 -26.36 -4.22 -7.44
N PRO A 448 -26.34 -3.76 -6.16
CA PRO A 448 -27.33 -4.18 -5.17
C PRO A 448 -28.70 -3.51 -5.34
N GLY A 449 -28.78 -2.35 -6.01
CA GLY A 449 -30.02 -1.68 -6.37
C GLY A 449 -30.82 -1.14 -5.15
N PHE A 450 -30.13 -0.82 -4.05
CA PHE A 450 -30.76 -0.13 -2.92
C PHE A 450 -30.95 1.36 -3.25
N VAL A 451 -32.03 1.93 -2.73
CA VAL A 451 -32.31 3.37 -2.78
C VAL A 451 -32.15 3.98 -1.40
N ALA A 452 -32.11 5.30 -1.32
CA ALA A 452 -31.85 6.01 -0.07
C ALA A 452 -32.83 5.69 1.06
N SER A 453 -34.08 5.32 0.73
CA SER A 453 -35.11 4.94 1.72
C SER A 453 -35.04 3.48 2.16
N ASP A 454 -34.28 2.62 1.47
CA ASP A 454 -34.16 1.22 1.83
C ASP A 454 -33.35 1.07 3.15
N PRO A 455 -33.74 0.17 4.06
CA PRO A 455 -33.00 -0.03 5.32
C PRO A 455 -31.64 -0.68 5.05
N HIS A 456 -30.60 -0.19 5.75
CA HIS A 456 -29.26 -0.77 5.66
C HIS A 456 -29.12 -2.09 6.43
N GLY A 457 -29.92 -2.30 7.48
CA GLY A 457 -30.03 -3.57 8.20
C GLY A 457 -28.77 -4.00 8.96
N PHE A 458 -27.89 -3.07 9.35
CA PHE A 458 -26.75 -3.37 10.20
C PHE A 458 -27.16 -3.37 11.68
N ASP A 459 -26.63 -4.31 12.45
CA ASP A 459 -26.89 -4.42 13.87
C ASP A 459 -26.08 -3.41 14.69
N VAL A 460 -26.59 -3.07 15.87
CA VAL A 460 -25.89 -2.21 16.83
C VAL A 460 -24.55 -2.86 17.23
N GLY A 461 -23.47 -2.10 17.10
CA GLY A 461 -22.10 -2.55 17.40
C GLY A 461 -21.33 -3.04 16.20
N GLN A 462 -21.97 -3.24 15.05
CA GLN A 462 -21.29 -3.44 13.77
C GLN A 462 -20.76 -2.12 13.24
N SER A 463 -19.63 -2.14 12.55
CA SER A 463 -19.02 -0.93 12.00
C SER A 463 -18.09 -1.22 10.84
N ALA A 464 -17.88 -0.20 10.00
CA ALA A 464 -16.86 -0.19 8.95
C ALA A 464 -15.93 1.02 9.14
N GLN A 465 -14.62 0.80 9.13
CA GLN A 465 -13.65 1.89 9.19
C GLN A 465 -13.26 2.31 7.77
N LEU A 466 -13.35 3.61 7.50
CA LEU A 466 -12.93 4.20 6.23
C LEU A 466 -11.73 5.12 6.48
N VAL A 467 -10.71 5.01 5.62
CA VAL A 467 -9.48 5.82 5.67
C VAL A 467 -9.26 6.44 4.31
N LEU A 468 -9.15 7.77 4.27
CA LEU A 468 -8.79 8.51 3.07
C LEU A 468 -7.32 8.91 3.14
N ARG A 469 -6.55 8.58 2.11
CA ARG A 469 -5.13 8.93 2.00
C ARG A 469 -4.90 9.81 0.76
N ASP A 470 -3.97 10.77 0.85
CA ASP A 470 -3.55 11.57 -0.30
C ASP A 470 -2.62 10.77 -1.23
N ALA A 471 -2.24 11.38 -2.35
CA ALA A 471 -1.31 10.78 -3.32
C ALA A 471 0.08 10.47 -2.75
N THR A 472 0.42 10.98 -1.57
CA THR A 472 1.68 10.68 -0.86
C THR A 472 1.53 9.59 0.19
N GLY A 473 0.33 9.00 0.35
CA GLY A 473 0.02 7.98 1.35
C GLY A 473 -0.30 8.52 2.75
N ARG A 474 -0.29 9.86 2.95
CA ARG A 474 -0.64 10.47 4.23
C ARG A 474 -2.14 10.32 4.48
N SER A 475 -2.51 9.87 5.68
CA SER A 475 -3.90 9.86 6.11
C SER A 475 -4.45 11.28 6.20
N LEU A 476 -5.45 11.60 5.38
CA LEU A 476 -6.17 12.87 5.39
C LEU A 476 -7.25 12.86 6.46
N ALA A 477 -8.01 11.78 6.50
CA ALA A 477 -9.10 11.58 7.46
C ALA A 477 -9.39 10.10 7.65
N THR A 478 -9.92 9.76 8.82
CA THR A 478 -10.43 8.44 9.17
C THR A 478 -11.80 8.60 9.81
N THR A 479 -12.74 7.71 9.48
CA THR A 479 -14.04 7.64 10.14
C THR A 479 -14.45 6.20 10.38
N THR A 480 -15.30 5.99 11.36
CA THR A 480 -15.97 4.71 11.63
C THR A 480 -17.45 4.88 11.36
N LEU A 481 -17.93 4.23 10.32
CA LEU A 481 -19.35 4.16 9.97
C LEU A 481 -20.02 3.15 10.87
N THR A 482 -21.09 3.54 11.54
CA THR A 482 -21.77 2.72 12.54
C THR A 482 -23.28 2.51 12.24
N GLY A 483 -23.83 3.24 11.25
CA GLY A 483 -25.26 3.26 10.96
C GLY A 483 -26.09 3.92 12.07
N SER A 484 -25.47 4.72 12.94
CA SER A 484 -26.13 5.31 14.11
C SER A 484 -26.99 6.54 13.80
N VAL A 485 -26.82 7.15 12.63
CA VAL A 485 -27.58 8.35 12.20
C VAL A 485 -29.01 8.00 11.87
N GLY A 486 -29.28 6.82 11.33
CA GLY A 486 -30.62 6.32 11.06
C GLY A 486 -30.58 4.97 10.33
N PRO A 487 -31.75 4.35 10.07
CA PRO A 487 -31.81 2.96 9.63
C PRO A 487 -31.64 2.76 8.12
N THR A 488 -31.50 3.82 7.32
CA THR A 488 -31.54 3.72 5.86
C THR A 488 -30.18 3.92 5.19
N PHE A 489 -30.05 3.50 3.91
CA PHE A 489 -28.84 3.81 3.12
C PHE A 489 -28.62 5.32 2.95
N GLY A 490 -29.67 6.12 2.90
CA GLY A 490 -29.59 7.58 2.90
C GLY A 490 -28.97 8.12 4.19
N ASP A 491 -29.25 7.49 5.31
CA ASP A 491 -28.65 7.83 6.61
C ASP A 491 -27.17 7.47 6.66
N LEU A 492 -26.74 6.34 6.05
CA LEU A 492 -25.32 6.00 5.91
C LEU A 492 -24.57 7.05 5.07
N VAL A 493 -25.16 7.50 3.95
CA VAL A 493 -24.59 8.56 3.15
C VAL A 493 -24.53 9.88 3.93
N THR A 494 -25.53 10.15 4.77
CA THR A 494 -25.56 11.33 5.65
C THR A 494 -24.47 11.23 6.73
N GLU A 495 -24.28 10.06 7.36
CA GLU A 495 -23.23 9.82 8.35
C GLU A 495 -21.83 10.05 7.72
N LEU A 496 -21.59 9.52 6.51
CA LEU A 496 -20.37 9.76 5.77
C LEU A 496 -20.19 11.24 5.40
N GLY A 497 -21.28 11.93 5.01
CA GLY A 497 -21.29 13.34 4.68
C GLY A 497 -21.09 14.27 5.89
N GLN A 498 -21.28 13.80 7.11
CA GLN A 498 -21.00 14.51 8.36
C GLN A 498 -19.64 14.13 8.97
N SER A 499 -18.97 13.15 8.41
CA SER A 499 -17.67 12.67 8.88
C SER A 499 -16.52 13.60 8.46
N PRO A 500 -15.33 13.46 9.07
CA PRO A 500 -14.12 14.19 8.63
C PRO A 500 -13.77 13.98 7.15
N LEU A 501 -14.23 12.90 6.52
CA LEU A 501 -14.01 12.62 5.10
C LEU A 501 -14.71 13.64 4.18
N ALA A 502 -15.82 14.22 4.62
CA ALA A 502 -16.59 15.20 3.85
C ALA A 502 -15.83 16.49 3.53
N ALA A 503 -14.77 16.82 4.29
CA ALA A 503 -13.88 17.95 3.96
C ALA A 503 -13.11 17.72 2.66
N PHE A 504 -12.97 16.48 2.22
CA PHE A 504 -12.14 16.08 1.08
C PHE A 504 -12.94 15.56 -0.12
N GLY A 505 -14.22 15.32 0.02
CA GLY A 505 -15.06 14.81 -1.05
C GLY A 505 -16.53 14.67 -0.67
N ASN A 506 -17.34 14.27 -1.64
CA ASN A 506 -18.77 14.07 -1.47
C ASN A 506 -19.15 12.60 -1.65
N PHE A 507 -19.98 12.07 -0.75
CA PHE A 507 -20.57 10.76 -0.85
C PHE A 507 -21.98 10.85 -1.44
N ALA A 508 -22.32 9.94 -2.34
CA ALA A 508 -23.64 9.84 -2.94
C ALA A 508 -24.01 8.39 -3.23
N LEU A 509 -25.31 8.07 -3.11
CA LEU A 509 -25.84 6.81 -3.59
C LEU A 509 -26.20 6.96 -5.06
N ASN A 510 -25.65 6.11 -5.94
CA ASN A 510 -25.93 6.13 -7.37
C ASN A 510 -27.17 5.30 -7.75
N ASP A 511 -27.59 5.35 -9.00
CA ASP A 511 -28.77 4.64 -9.52
C ASP A 511 -28.63 3.11 -9.46
N ARG A 512 -27.40 2.60 -9.31
CA ARG A 512 -27.11 1.17 -9.11
C ARG A 512 -27.18 0.75 -7.65
N GLY A 513 -27.43 1.67 -6.71
CA GLY A 513 -27.48 1.41 -5.27
C GLY A 513 -26.10 1.25 -4.65
N ARG A 514 -25.04 1.74 -5.31
CA ARG A 514 -23.67 1.79 -4.77
C ARG A 514 -23.36 3.19 -4.24
N ILE A 515 -22.57 3.26 -3.17
CA ILE A 515 -22.10 4.52 -2.62
C ILE A 515 -20.85 4.94 -3.41
N THR A 516 -20.85 6.17 -3.93
CA THR A 516 -19.71 6.75 -4.65
C THR A 516 -19.06 7.83 -3.81
N PHE A 517 -17.75 7.96 -3.93
CA PHE A 517 -16.95 9.05 -3.35
C PHE A 517 -16.35 9.87 -4.49
N THR A 518 -16.67 11.17 -4.52
CA THR A 518 -16.10 12.10 -5.49
C THR A 518 -15.18 13.08 -4.75
N PRO A 519 -13.84 12.99 -4.91
CA PRO A 519 -12.92 13.89 -4.23
C PRO A 519 -13.05 15.33 -4.72
N THR A 520 -12.81 16.29 -3.83
CA THR A 520 -12.67 17.71 -4.19
C THR A 520 -11.40 17.91 -5.04
N PRO A 521 -11.28 19.02 -5.81
CA PRO A 521 -10.05 19.29 -6.57
C PRO A 521 -8.78 19.32 -5.72
N GLY A 522 -8.88 19.76 -4.46
CA GLY A 522 -7.74 19.77 -3.51
C GLY A 522 -7.35 18.39 -2.98
N ALA A 523 -8.23 17.41 -3.10
CA ALA A 523 -8.01 16.01 -2.72
C ALA A 523 -7.92 15.08 -3.95
N SER A 524 -7.70 15.63 -5.13
CA SER A 524 -7.54 14.84 -6.37
C SER A 524 -6.38 13.85 -6.21
N GLY A 525 -6.60 12.60 -6.63
CA GLY A 525 -5.65 11.50 -6.46
C GLY A 525 -5.63 10.89 -5.06
N SER A 526 -6.56 11.27 -4.16
CA SER A 526 -6.74 10.57 -2.90
C SER A 526 -7.37 9.19 -3.13
N VAL A 527 -6.98 8.24 -2.27
CA VAL A 527 -7.46 6.86 -2.29
C VAL A 527 -8.23 6.59 -1.00
N LEU A 528 -9.45 6.07 -1.16
CA LEU A 528 -10.30 5.61 -0.05
C LEU A 528 -10.08 4.11 0.13
N SER A 529 -9.90 3.67 1.36
CA SER A 529 -9.80 2.26 1.74
C SER A 529 -10.75 1.95 2.88
N ILE A 530 -11.20 0.68 2.96
CA ILE A 530 -12.03 0.15 4.06
C ILE A 530 -11.23 -0.98 4.73
N PRO A 531 -10.36 -0.64 5.68
CA PRO A 531 -9.46 -1.62 6.28
C PRO A 531 -10.15 -2.61 7.22
N THR A 532 -11.25 -2.25 7.85
CA THR A 532 -12.04 -3.16 8.70
C THR A 532 -13.51 -2.97 8.44
N ASP A 533 -14.24 -4.08 8.35
CA ASP A 533 -15.68 -4.11 8.17
C ASP A 533 -16.27 -5.32 8.92
N SER A 534 -17.04 -5.05 9.96
CA SER A 534 -17.77 -6.06 10.74
C SER A 534 -19.26 -6.03 10.44
N THR A 535 -19.70 -5.23 9.48
CA THR A 535 -21.13 -5.11 9.14
C THR A 535 -21.63 -6.38 8.45
N ASN A 536 -22.88 -6.71 8.72
CA ASN A 536 -23.53 -7.88 8.14
C ASN A 536 -25.03 -7.59 8.01
N ARG A 537 -25.45 -7.25 6.79
CA ARG A 537 -26.84 -6.86 6.54
C ARG A 537 -27.82 -7.97 6.89
N TYR A 538 -28.61 -7.76 7.94
CA TYR A 538 -29.62 -8.72 8.44
C TYR A 538 -29.10 -10.16 8.61
N GLY A 539 -27.80 -10.35 8.85
CA GLY A 539 -27.21 -11.68 8.98
C GLY A 539 -26.98 -12.43 7.65
N THR A 540 -27.16 -11.79 6.50
CA THR A 540 -27.03 -12.42 5.17
C THR A 540 -25.59 -12.69 4.72
N GLY A 541 -24.58 -12.31 5.53
CA GLY A 541 -23.18 -12.41 5.16
C GLY A 541 -22.66 -11.25 4.29
N VAL A 542 -23.54 -10.35 3.83
CA VAL A 542 -23.15 -9.24 2.94
C VAL A 542 -22.81 -8.00 3.75
N SER A 543 -21.56 -7.53 3.63
CA SER A 543 -21.00 -6.39 4.36
C SER A 543 -21.27 -5.04 3.67
N PHE A 544 -21.03 -3.94 4.40
CA PHE A 544 -21.03 -2.59 3.83
C PHE A 544 -20.05 -2.47 2.66
N THR A 545 -18.85 -3.03 2.77
CA THR A 545 -17.84 -3.02 1.70
C THR A 545 -18.40 -3.64 0.41
N ALA A 546 -19.02 -4.83 0.53
CA ALA A 546 -19.61 -5.52 -0.61
C ALA A 546 -20.78 -4.73 -1.24
N LEU A 547 -21.61 -4.09 -0.42
CA LEU A 547 -22.77 -3.31 -0.88
C LEU A 547 -22.38 -1.95 -1.46
N SER A 548 -21.42 -1.27 -0.83
CA SER A 548 -21.03 0.08 -1.25
C SER A 548 -20.31 0.09 -2.59
N GLY A 549 -19.45 -0.90 -2.85
CA GLY A 549 -18.59 -0.93 -4.03
C GLY A 549 -17.55 0.20 -4.07
N LEU A 550 -17.20 0.78 -2.90
CA LEU A 550 -16.26 1.91 -2.78
C LEU A 550 -14.82 1.55 -3.12
N THR A 551 -14.45 0.28 -2.92
CA THR A 551 -13.09 -0.23 -3.15
C THR A 551 -13.12 -1.49 -4.01
N GLY A 552 -12.00 -1.85 -4.63
CA GLY A 552 -11.88 -3.08 -5.42
C GLY A 552 -12.06 -4.37 -4.59
N SER A 553 -11.80 -4.30 -3.28
CA SER A 553 -12.04 -5.42 -2.35
C SER A 553 -13.52 -5.82 -2.25
N ALA A 554 -14.46 -4.93 -2.65
CA ALA A 554 -15.88 -5.27 -2.79
C ALA A 554 -16.17 -6.41 -3.77
N SER A 555 -15.22 -6.74 -4.65
CA SER A 555 -15.36 -7.83 -5.62
C SER A 555 -15.27 -9.23 -5.02
N GLY A 556 -14.65 -9.37 -3.82
CA GLY A 556 -14.44 -10.67 -3.17
C GLY A 556 -13.50 -11.60 -3.95
N LEU A 557 -12.45 -11.06 -4.59
CA LEU A 557 -11.47 -11.82 -5.39
C LEU A 557 -10.81 -12.95 -4.59
N GLY A 558 -10.44 -12.73 -3.34
CA GLY A 558 -9.76 -13.74 -2.51
C GLY A 558 -10.53 -15.05 -2.35
N GLU A 559 -11.87 -15.00 -2.39
CA GLU A 559 -12.76 -16.16 -2.26
C GLU A 559 -13.48 -16.52 -3.57
N ALA A 560 -13.02 -15.93 -4.68
CA ALA A 560 -13.60 -16.16 -5.98
C ALA A 560 -13.31 -17.58 -6.50
N ALA A 561 -14.32 -18.22 -7.03
CA ALA A 561 -14.20 -19.56 -7.61
C ALA A 561 -15.21 -19.77 -8.74
N VAL A 562 -14.86 -20.64 -9.67
CA VAL A 562 -15.85 -21.22 -10.58
C VAL A 562 -16.71 -22.22 -9.80
N ARG A 563 -17.99 -22.22 -10.05
CA ARG A 563 -18.97 -23.08 -9.39
C ARG A 563 -18.61 -24.56 -9.51
N SER A 564 -18.48 -25.24 -8.39
CA SER A 564 -17.96 -26.62 -8.31
C SER A 564 -18.80 -27.63 -9.10
N ASP A 565 -20.11 -27.44 -9.19
CA ASP A 565 -21.00 -28.33 -9.93
C ASP A 565 -20.89 -28.15 -11.45
N VAL A 566 -20.50 -26.95 -11.93
CA VAL A 566 -20.19 -26.68 -13.35
C VAL A 566 -18.83 -27.26 -13.74
N LEU A 567 -17.85 -27.18 -12.82
CA LEU A 567 -16.55 -27.83 -12.97
C LEU A 567 -16.67 -29.36 -13.06
N ALA A 568 -17.53 -29.96 -12.24
CA ALA A 568 -17.75 -31.40 -12.20
C ALA A 568 -18.54 -31.93 -13.42
N ASP A 569 -19.42 -31.11 -13.97
CA ASP A 569 -20.28 -31.48 -15.12
C ASP A 569 -20.43 -30.28 -16.07
N PRO A 570 -19.66 -30.25 -17.17
CA PRO A 570 -19.70 -29.16 -18.16
C PRO A 570 -21.08 -29.02 -18.87
N ASN A 571 -21.94 -30.03 -18.82
CA ASN A 571 -23.30 -29.92 -19.37
C ASN A 571 -24.15 -28.92 -18.53
N LYS A 572 -23.73 -28.58 -17.32
CA LYS A 572 -24.38 -27.56 -16.51
C LYS A 572 -24.03 -26.13 -16.94
N LEU A 573 -23.14 -25.93 -17.92
CA LEU A 573 -22.91 -24.61 -18.51
C LEU A 573 -24.22 -24.12 -19.17
N PRO A 574 -24.71 -22.91 -18.81
CA PRO A 574 -26.02 -22.41 -19.22
C PRO A 574 -25.99 -21.88 -20.66
N LEU A 575 -25.98 -22.78 -21.64
CA LEU A 575 -25.88 -22.46 -23.08
C LEU A 575 -27.21 -22.40 -23.82
N SER A 576 -28.29 -22.90 -23.23
CA SER A 576 -29.61 -22.94 -23.89
C SER A 576 -30.48 -21.77 -23.42
N ARG A 577 -31.28 -21.21 -24.34
CA ARG A 577 -32.29 -20.19 -24.00
C ARG A 577 -33.66 -20.80 -23.90
N LEU A 578 -34.38 -20.49 -22.83
CA LEU A 578 -35.78 -20.84 -22.66
C LEU A 578 -36.63 -20.10 -23.69
N ARG A 579 -37.47 -20.84 -24.38
CA ARG A 579 -38.52 -20.33 -25.29
C ARG A 579 -39.75 -20.00 -24.44
N THR A 580 -40.12 -18.75 -24.33
CA THR A 580 -41.19 -18.26 -23.45
C THR A 580 -42.60 -18.36 -24.08
N ASP A 581 -42.68 -18.59 -25.39
CA ASP A 581 -43.91 -18.72 -26.16
C ASP A 581 -44.42 -20.17 -26.28
N ALA A 582 -43.70 -21.16 -25.72
CA ALA A 582 -44.08 -22.55 -25.79
C ALA A 582 -45.32 -22.85 -24.89
N ALA A 583 -46.23 -23.71 -25.41
CA ALA A 583 -47.35 -24.24 -24.63
C ALA A 583 -46.90 -25.43 -23.77
N ILE A 584 -47.66 -25.71 -22.70
CA ILE A 584 -47.44 -26.93 -21.87
C ILE A 584 -47.47 -28.18 -22.76
N GLY A 585 -46.44 -29.00 -22.64
CA GLY A 585 -46.23 -30.21 -23.46
C GLY A 585 -45.40 -29.96 -24.73
N GLU A 586 -44.99 -28.72 -25.02
CA GLU A 586 -44.09 -28.41 -26.14
C GLU A 586 -42.63 -28.31 -25.73
N PRO A 587 -41.69 -28.56 -26.64
CA PRO A 587 -40.27 -28.31 -26.38
C PRO A 587 -40.00 -26.83 -26.18
N THR A 588 -39.42 -26.46 -25.03
CA THR A 588 -39.07 -25.09 -24.69
C THR A 588 -37.57 -24.90 -24.51
N LEU A 589 -36.82 -25.98 -24.24
CA LEU A 589 -35.37 -26.04 -24.16
C LEU A 589 -34.84 -27.11 -25.10
N GLY A 590 -33.67 -26.93 -25.66
CA GLY A 590 -33.01 -27.93 -26.51
C GLY A 590 -31.51 -27.83 -26.48
N GLY A 591 -30.81 -28.92 -26.73
CA GLY A 591 -29.37 -28.95 -26.92
C GLY A 591 -28.98 -28.30 -28.27
N GLY A 592 -27.77 -27.80 -28.36
CA GLY A 592 -27.22 -27.21 -29.58
C GLY A 592 -27.58 -25.73 -29.81
N ASP A 593 -28.15 -25.06 -28.82
CA ASP A 593 -28.37 -23.62 -28.87
C ASP A 593 -27.03 -22.85 -28.78
N THR A 594 -26.70 -22.07 -29.80
CA THR A 594 -25.45 -21.29 -29.84
C THR A 594 -25.62 -19.82 -29.49
N ARG A 595 -26.85 -19.38 -29.17
CA ARG A 595 -27.16 -17.98 -28.92
C ARG A 595 -26.45 -17.44 -27.68
N VAL A 596 -26.38 -18.23 -26.61
CA VAL A 596 -25.65 -17.86 -25.39
C VAL A 596 -24.14 -17.90 -25.61
N ALA A 597 -23.65 -18.90 -26.37
CA ALA A 597 -22.25 -18.96 -26.77
C ALA A 597 -21.81 -17.70 -27.55
N GLY A 598 -22.62 -17.27 -28.53
CA GLY A 598 -22.38 -16.02 -29.25
C GLY A 598 -22.42 -14.77 -28.35
N ALA A 599 -23.30 -14.77 -27.35
CA ALA A 599 -23.37 -13.67 -26.37
C ALA A 599 -22.13 -13.59 -25.48
N PHE A 600 -21.46 -14.70 -25.15
CA PHE A 600 -20.15 -14.62 -24.44
C PHE A 600 -19.11 -13.92 -25.28
N VAL A 601 -18.96 -14.27 -26.56
CA VAL A 601 -18.00 -13.61 -27.46
C VAL A 601 -18.29 -12.13 -27.58
N GLU A 602 -19.56 -11.73 -27.74
CA GLU A 602 -19.96 -10.33 -27.84
C GLU A 602 -19.68 -9.57 -26.53
N ALA A 603 -20.02 -10.16 -25.37
CA ALA A 603 -19.90 -9.50 -24.08
C ALA A 603 -18.43 -9.29 -23.68
N LEU A 604 -17.55 -10.30 -23.90
CA LEU A 604 -16.11 -10.19 -23.60
C LEU A 604 -15.42 -9.10 -24.43
N GLY A 605 -15.93 -8.81 -25.65
CA GLY A 605 -15.42 -7.74 -26.49
C GLY A 605 -15.99 -6.34 -26.18
N LYS A 606 -17.02 -6.23 -25.32
CA LYS A 606 -17.64 -4.95 -24.98
C LYS A 606 -16.82 -4.14 -23.97
N SER A 607 -16.91 -2.83 -24.08
CA SER A 607 -16.40 -1.90 -23.04
C SER A 607 -17.35 -1.92 -21.85
N ILE A 608 -16.79 -2.09 -20.66
CA ILE A 608 -17.49 -2.04 -19.38
C ILE A 608 -16.92 -0.93 -18.51
N ASP A 609 -17.66 -0.51 -17.51
CA ASP A 609 -17.27 0.55 -16.59
C ASP A 609 -16.56 -0.06 -15.36
N PHE A 610 -15.27 0.29 -15.18
CA PHE A 610 -14.44 -0.08 -14.03
C PHE A 610 -14.46 0.99 -12.92
N GLY A 611 -15.49 1.81 -12.86
CA GLY A 611 -15.65 2.87 -11.84
C GLY A 611 -14.59 3.97 -11.99
N LYS A 612 -13.79 4.18 -10.97
CA LYS A 612 -12.71 5.20 -10.98
C LYS A 612 -11.67 5.02 -12.10
N GLU A 613 -11.53 3.81 -12.62
CA GLU A 613 -10.56 3.48 -13.68
C GLU A 613 -11.11 3.78 -15.11
N GLY A 614 -12.39 4.16 -15.21
CA GLY A 614 -13.05 4.47 -16.47
C GLY A 614 -13.53 3.27 -17.25
N SER A 615 -13.98 3.46 -18.49
CA SER A 615 -14.57 2.42 -19.33
C SER A 615 -13.56 1.87 -20.33
N SER A 616 -13.42 0.55 -20.40
CA SER A 616 -12.58 -0.18 -21.37
C SER A 616 -13.04 -1.62 -21.53
N THR A 617 -12.47 -2.35 -22.49
CA THR A 617 -12.61 -3.82 -22.51
C THR A 617 -11.79 -4.45 -21.39
N ILE A 618 -12.17 -5.64 -20.94
CA ILE A 618 -11.49 -6.40 -19.88
C ILE A 618 -10.02 -6.63 -20.25
N GLU A 619 -9.76 -7.05 -21.48
CA GLU A 619 -8.40 -7.27 -21.99
C GLU A 619 -7.55 -5.98 -21.97
N ARG A 620 -8.12 -4.87 -22.45
CA ARG A 620 -7.42 -3.57 -22.44
C ARG A 620 -7.14 -3.09 -21.03
N PHE A 621 -8.09 -3.24 -20.11
CA PHE A 621 -7.89 -2.86 -18.72
C PHE A 621 -6.79 -3.69 -18.07
N SER A 622 -6.80 -5.00 -18.28
CA SER A 622 -5.73 -5.90 -17.82
C SER A 622 -4.35 -5.47 -18.36
N SER A 623 -4.26 -5.22 -19.67
CA SER A 623 -3.02 -4.77 -20.30
C SER A 623 -2.53 -3.41 -19.75
N LEU A 624 -3.45 -2.48 -19.47
CA LEU A 624 -3.14 -1.19 -18.87
C LEU A 624 -2.64 -1.34 -17.43
N LEU A 625 -3.27 -2.23 -16.63
CA LEU A 625 -2.87 -2.51 -15.25
C LEU A 625 -1.44 -3.06 -15.21
N MET A 626 -1.16 -4.09 -16.02
CA MET A 626 0.18 -4.68 -16.09
C MET A 626 1.22 -3.68 -16.62
N GLY A 627 0.88 -2.91 -17.64
CA GLY A 627 1.75 -1.88 -18.21
C GLY A 627 2.05 -0.73 -17.22
N ARG A 628 1.08 -0.32 -16.41
CA ARG A 628 1.28 0.66 -15.34
C ARG A 628 2.25 0.15 -14.28
N ALA A 629 2.05 -1.09 -13.81
CA ALA A 629 2.93 -1.69 -12.82
C ALA A 629 4.37 -1.82 -13.35
N GLY A 630 4.58 -2.28 -14.59
CA GLY A 630 5.88 -2.33 -15.24
C GLY A 630 6.52 -0.95 -15.40
N THR A 631 5.74 0.06 -15.76
CA THR A 631 6.23 1.44 -15.86
C THR A 631 6.60 2.01 -14.49
N GLN A 632 5.85 1.69 -13.44
CA GLN A 632 6.17 2.11 -12.07
C GLN A 632 7.47 1.45 -11.58
N ALA A 633 7.66 0.16 -11.85
CA ALA A 633 8.89 -0.54 -11.51
C ALA A 633 10.11 0.05 -12.24
N ALA A 634 9.99 0.30 -13.56
CA ALA A 634 11.05 0.93 -14.33
C ALA A 634 11.41 2.33 -13.79
N ARG A 635 10.40 3.16 -13.52
CA ARG A 635 10.61 4.49 -12.92
C ARG A 635 11.24 4.42 -11.54
N ALA A 636 10.87 3.44 -10.71
CA ALA A 636 11.47 3.24 -9.40
C ALA A 636 12.96 2.89 -9.53
N GLN A 637 13.31 2.06 -10.49
CA GLN A 637 14.71 1.71 -10.80
C GLN A 637 15.50 2.92 -11.32
N ASP A 638 14.93 3.72 -12.21
CA ASP A 638 15.57 4.95 -12.72
C ASP A 638 15.80 5.96 -11.57
N LEU A 639 14.82 6.10 -10.66
CA LEU A 639 14.94 6.95 -9.48
C LEU A 639 16.03 6.46 -8.53
N LEU A 640 16.21 5.14 -8.38
CA LEU A 640 17.30 4.57 -7.57
C LEU A 640 18.67 4.91 -8.17
N VAL A 641 18.84 4.75 -9.47
CA VAL A 641 20.10 5.09 -10.17
C VAL A 641 20.41 6.57 -10.00
N ASP A 642 19.43 7.45 -10.21
CA ASP A 642 19.59 8.90 -10.06
C ASP A 642 19.89 9.30 -8.59
N ALA A 643 19.14 8.75 -7.62
CA ALA A 643 19.34 9.04 -6.20
C ALA A 643 20.71 8.55 -5.71
N SER A 644 21.15 7.37 -6.15
CA SER A 644 22.49 6.83 -5.88
C SER A 644 23.58 7.75 -6.40
N ALA A 645 23.49 8.15 -7.68
CA ALA A 645 24.48 9.04 -8.29
C ALA A 645 24.55 10.41 -7.57
N ARG A 646 23.40 10.97 -7.19
CA ARG A 646 23.35 12.24 -6.42
C ARG A 646 23.92 12.10 -5.02
N ARG A 647 23.70 10.97 -4.37
CA ARG A 647 24.27 10.70 -3.04
C ARG A 647 25.79 10.58 -3.15
N ASP A 648 26.29 9.86 -4.15
CA ASP A 648 27.72 9.66 -4.37
C ASP A 648 28.43 10.97 -4.72
N ASP A 649 27.81 11.84 -5.54
CA ASP A 649 28.32 13.19 -5.81
C ASP A 649 28.40 14.04 -4.54
N ALA A 650 27.33 14.00 -3.70
CA ALA A 650 27.33 14.74 -2.44
C ALA A 650 28.40 14.24 -1.46
N VAL A 651 28.61 12.93 -1.37
CA VAL A 651 29.69 12.31 -0.57
C VAL A 651 31.04 12.72 -1.11
N ASN A 652 31.27 12.63 -2.41
CA ASN A 652 32.52 13.00 -3.05
C ASN A 652 32.88 14.49 -2.83
N ARG A 653 31.90 15.39 -2.90
CA ARG A 653 32.10 16.83 -2.60
C ARG A 653 32.46 17.07 -1.15
N ARG A 654 31.76 16.41 -0.21
CA ARG A 654 32.08 16.48 1.22
C ARG A 654 33.52 15.98 1.45
N ASP A 655 33.85 14.82 0.92
CA ASP A 655 35.14 14.18 1.16
C ASP A 655 36.29 14.95 0.49
N SER A 656 36.05 15.59 -0.65
CA SER A 656 37.03 16.50 -1.29
C SER A 656 37.32 17.75 -0.43
N PHE A 657 36.33 18.24 0.35
CA PHE A 657 36.52 19.36 1.25
C PHE A 657 37.12 18.96 2.61
N SER A 658 36.58 17.90 3.19
CA SER A 658 36.85 17.50 4.58
C SER A 658 37.89 16.39 4.69
N GLY A 659 38.17 15.66 3.60
CA GLY A 659 39.01 14.50 3.59
C GLY A 659 40.51 14.80 3.78
N VAL A 660 41.27 13.77 4.04
CA VAL A 660 42.69 13.81 4.25
C VAL A 660 43.43 13.66 2.90
N ASN A 661 44.23 14.64 2.54
CA ASN A 661 45.16 14.55 1.42
C ASN A 661 46.55 14.17 1.92
N LEU A 662 47.02 12.97 1.58
CA LEU A 662 48.29 12.43 2.08
C LEU A 662 49.50 13.34 1.74
N ASP A 663 49.55 13.92 0.54
CA ASP A 663 50.66 14.76 0.11
C ASP A 663 50.69 16.09 0.89
N GLU A 664 49.51 16.69 1.17
CA GLU A 664 49.41 17.85 2.03
C GLU A 664 49.84 17.55 3.46
N GLU A 665 49.35 16.46 4.05
CA GLU A 665 49.69 16.08 5.42
C GLU A 665 51.19 15.77 5.58
N LEU A 666 51.79 15.03 4.65
CA LEU A 666 53.21 14.74 4.66
C LEU A 666 54.05 16.00 4.50
N SER A 667 53.66 16.91 3.62
CA SER A 667 54.34 18.21 3.44
C SER A 667 54.28 19.03 4.72
N GLN A 668 53.11 19.13 5.34
CA GLN A 668 52.94 19.82 6.64
C GLN A 668 53.73 19.16 7.75
N MET A 669 53.80 17.80 7.79
CA MET A 669 54.57 17.06 8.76
C MET A 669 56.06 17.47 8.69
N VAL A 670 56.66 17.55 7.49
CA VAL A 670 58.04 17.98 7.29
C VAL A 670 58.28 19.42 7.82
N VAL A 671 57.33 20.33 7.53
CA VAL A 671 57.40 21.71 8.02
C VAL A 671 57.38 21.75 9.56
N LEU A 672 56.50 20.97 10.20
CA LEU A 672 56.41 20.89 11.65
C LEU A 672 57.63 20.23 12.29
N GLN A 673 58.22 19.21 11.67
CA GLN A 673 59.47 18.59 12.11
C GLN A 673 60.65 19.58 12.06
N ASN A 674 60.74 20.39 10.99
CA ASN A 674 61.75 21.42 10.89
C ASN A 674 61.51 22.53 11.94
N SER A 675 60.26 22.92 12.17
CA SER A 675 59.92 23.93 13.19
C SER A 675 60.23 23.42 14.58
N TYR A 676 59.95 22.16 14.88
CA TYR A 676 60.30 21.50 16.13
C TYR A 676 61.79 21.50 16.36
N SER A 677 62.59 21.09 15.33
CA SER A 677 64.02 21.04 15.40
C SER A 677 64.63 22.43 15.60
N ALA A 678 64.07 23.47 14.97
CA ALA A 678 64.51 24.87 15.16
C ALA A 678 64.22 25.38 16.58
N ALA A 679 63.00 25.13 17.09
CA ALA A 679 62.62 25.52 18.44
C ALA A 679 63.46 24.79 19.52
N ALA A 680 63.76 23.53 19.32
CA ALA A 680 64.66 22.73 20.18
C ALA A 680 66.05 23.30 20.23
N ARG A 681 66.64 23.73 19.08
CA ARG A 681 67.95 24.40 19.04
C ARG A 681 67.92 25.73 19.79
N VAL A 682 66.92 26.54 19.60
CA VAL A 682 66.74 27.83 20.33
C VAL A 682 66.69 27.59 21.84
N MET A 683 65.93 26.56 22.27
CA MET A 683 65.80 26.17 23.69
C MET A 683 67.19 25.75 24.27
N THR A 684 67.94 24.90 23.52
CA THR A 684 69.28 24.45 23.95
C THR A 684 70.24 25.65 24.09
N THR A 685 70.23 26.55 23.09
CA THR A 685 71.05 27.77 23.14
C THR A 685 70.66 28.70 24.27
N ALA A 686 69.35 28.89 24.51
CA ALA A 686 68.88 29.71 25.62
C ALA A 686 69.27 29.10 26.99
N THR A 687 69.24 27.77 27.15
CA THR A 687 69.67 27.06 28.34
C THR A 687 71.19 27.24 28.57
N GLN A 688 72.01 27.08 27.53
CA GLN A 688 73.44 27.34 27.61
C GLN A 688 73.78 28.76 28.00
N MET A 689 73.01 29.75 27.50
CA MET A 689 73.17 31.17 27.90
C MET A 689 72.77 31.37 29.38
N TYR A 690 71.77 30.63 29.90
CA TYR A 690 71.44 30.64 31.31
C TYR A 690 72.57 30.06 32.16
N ASP A 691 73.12 28.92 31.79
CA ASP A 691 74.25 28.26 32.47
C ASP A 691 75.46 29.20 32.50
N THR A 692 75.81 29.83 31.37
CA THR A 692 76.88 30.81 31.30
C THR A 692 76.66 32.03 32.23
N LEU A 693 75.42 32.51 32.31
CA LEU A 693 75.08 33.62 33.21
C LEU A 693 75.16 33.18 34.67
N LEU A 694 74.80 31.99 35.03
CA LEU A 694 74.92 31.46 36.39
C LEU A 694 76.37 31.20 36.76
N ASP A 695 77.22 30.77 35.83
CA ASP A 695 78.68 30.63 36.05
C ASP A 695 79.40 31.96 36.16
N MET A 696 78.91 33.03 35.57
CA MET A 696 79.46 34.39 35.73
C MET A 696 79.11 35.04 37.08
N VAL A 697 78.11 34.57 37.83
CA VAL A 697 77.63 35.07 39.11
C VAL A 697 78.19 34.26 40.26
N ARG A 698 78.78 33.11 39.98
CA ARG A 698 79.62 32.35 40.94
C ARG A 698 81.07 32.83 40.95
#